data_6e42f79e63c60ca421e940f3970f06aa
#
_entry.id   6e42f79e63c60ca421e940f3970f06aa
#
_cell.length_a   1.000
_cell.length_b   1.000
_cell.length_c   1.000
_cell.angle_alpha   90.00
_cell.angle_beta   90.00
_cell.angle_gamma   90.00
#
_symmetry.space_group_name_H-M   'P 1'
#
loop_
_entity.id
_entity.type
_entity.pdbx_description
1 polymer ?
#
loop_
_entity_poly.entity_id
_entity_poly.type
_entity_poly.pdbx_seq_one_letter_code
_entity_poly.pdbx_strand_id
1 'polypeptide(L)'
;MKLNDIWIADILKLSKRNEMYERLEESIMAITGRLTLPTDVDVIDETIRLKNLLGADALRDCDGTEMPEALLSEPVKRYATYYTTRKDNAWAEQNPDEVQQEYLISNRETARGETLRIRLMEGFHTQQLKVNTLDDPKRWWEVIDRTTGEVVPTDCWEFDEASGEVEIQTVPYHEYTVSFLAFLIWDPVHMYNFLTNDWTDTPHQLTYDVRQPKTQKYVKEKLKRWCEENPHIDVVRFTTFFHQFTLTFDDQKREKFVEWFGYSASVSPYILEKFEKWAGYKFRPEYIVDQGYHNSMFRVPSKEFRDFIEFQQMEVCALAKGLVDIVHSYGKEAMMFLGDHWIGTEPYGKYFAGIGLDAVVGSVGSGVTLRMISDIKGVNYTEGRLLPYFFPDVFCEGGDPIGEARSNWMKARRAILRSPLDRIGYGGYLKLATGWPGFIEEIQNVVGEFRQIHENMQGTKSYVAPFKVAILNCWGGQRKWMSNQVHHAIYHRETYSQEGVLECLSGMPFDVEFISFDDVRDGIPEDIGVIINVGDAYTAFSGAENWIDEKVVTAIRRFVDQGGGFIGVGEPTAYQHQGRYFQLSDVLGVDREMEFSLSTDKYNEMDPHHFILEDIDGDIDFGEGTSRIYAQGRHYQILAQDGEYSELVVNEYGKGHSVYFAGLPYSPQNCRILLRAIYYAAGMEEEMKHYYVTNVDTEVTVFPETKRIAVINNADKPCHTDVYIKGKLIYEVDLEPRELRWLDDVEE
;
A
#
# COMPACT_ATOMS: atom_id res chain seq x y z
N MET A 1 21.38 -53.01 -7.65
CA MET A 1 21.33 -52.15 -6.45
C MET A 1 20.21 -52.69 -5.59
N LYS A 2 20.52 -53.11 -4.39
CA LYS A 2 19.64 -53.92 -3.53
C LYS A 2 18.63 -52.99 -2.81
N LEU A 3 17.38 -53.43 -2.69
CA LEU A 3 16.31 -52.72 -1.95
C LEU A 3 16.72 -52.25 -0.54
N ASN A 4 17.71 -52.91 0.08
CA ASN A 4 18.26 -52.52 1.42
C ASN A 4 18.99 -51.15 1.43
N ASP A 5 19.55 -50.70 0.31
CA ASP A 5 20.32 -49.46 0.28
C ASP A 5 19.40 -48.19 0.27
N ILE A 6 18.19 -48.36 -0.22
CA ILE A 6 17.16 -47.29 -0.22
C ILE A 6 16.58 -47.11 1.18
N TRP A 7 16.30 -48.22 1.88
CA TRP A 7 15.78 -48.18 3.24
C TRP A 7 16.79 -47.57 4.26
N ILE A 8 18.08 -47.87 4.13
CA ILE A 8 19.12 -47.31 4.98
C ILE A 8 19.30 -45.83 4.72
N ALA A 9 19.19 -45.37 3.48
CA ALA A 9 19.27 -43.95 3.13
C ALA A 9 18.08 -43.14 3.69
N ASP A 10 16.89 -43.70 3.69
CA ASP A 10 15.69 -43.06 4.26
C ASP A 10 15.70 -43.06 5.80
N ILE A 11 16.19 -44.13 6.43
CA ILE A 11 16.38 -44.15 7.90
C ILE A 11 17.46 -43.16 8.33
N LEU A 12 18.56 -43.02 7.58
CA LEU A 12 19.59 -42.02 7.84
C LEU A 12 19.12 -40.57 7.63
N LYS A 13 18.24 -40.35 6.67
CA LYS A 13 17.57 -39.04 6.50
C LYS A 13 16.63 -38.70 7.65
N LEU A 14 15.86 -39.70 8.11
CA LEU A 14 14.98 -39.56 9.29
C LEU A 14 15.76 -39.36 10.57
N SER A 15 16.87 -40.07 10.77
CA SER A 15 17.76 -39.90 11.94
C SER A 15 18.43 -38.53 11.96
N LYS A 16 18.99 -38.08 10.84
CA LYS A 16 19.56 -36.73 10.72
C LYS A 16 18.50 -35.63 10.93
N ARG A 17 17.28 -35.88 10.47
CA ARG A 17 16.14 -34.98 10.67
C ARG A 17 15.77 -34.89 12.15
N ASN A 18 15.73 -36.02 12.88
CA ASN A 18 15.46 -36.02 14.30
C ASN A 18 16.62 -35.40 15.12
N GLU A 19 17.88 -35.67 14.80
CA GLU A 19 19.04 -35.03 15.43
C GLU A 19 19.10 -33.53 15.17
N MET A 20 18.65 -33.07 14.02
CA MET A 20 18.52 -31.65 13.71
C MET A 20 17.39 -31.01 14.53
N TYR A 21 16.27 -31.71 14.71
CA TYR A 21 15.16 -31.22 15.55
C TYR A 21 15.54 -31.22 17.04
N GLU A 22 16.24 -32.24 17.55
CA GLU A 22 16.74 -32.29 18.95
C GLU A 22 17.75 -31.16 19.19
N ARG A 23 18.66 -30.85 18.27
CA ARG A 23 19.59 -29.71 18.38
C ARG A 23 18.89 -28.37 18.32
N LEU A 24 17.82 -28.26 17.57
CA LEU A 24 16.97 -27.07 17.53
C LEU A 24 16.18 -26.91 18.84
N GLU A 25 15.69 -27.99 19.45
CA GLU A 25 15.02 -27.94 20.75
C GLU A 25 15.96 -27.57 21.91
N GLU A 26 17.21 -28.01 21.89
CA GLU A 26 18.23 -27.66 22.90
C GLU A 26 18.76 -26.23 22.75
N SER A 27 18.69 -25.65 21.57
CA SER A 27 19.16 -24.27 21.28
C SER A 27 18.16 -23.19 21.69
N ILE A 28 16.92 -23.56 22.05
CA ILE A 28 15.81 -22.61 22.23
C ILE A 28 15.36 -22.57 23.69
N MET A 29 16.08 -21.88 24.55
CA MET A 29 15.41 -21.04 25.55
C MET A 29 14.95 -19.78 24.82
N ALA A 30 14.08 -19.99 23.88
CA ALA A 30 13.58 -18.93 23.00
C ALA A 30 12.66 -18.02 23.81
N ILE A 31 12.93 -16.75 23.78
CA ILE A 31 11.95 -15.71 24.04
C ILE A 31 10.70 -16.08 23.22
N THR A 32 9.59 -16.31 23.91
CA THR A 32 8.32 -16.69 23.27
C THR A 32 7.45 -15.45 23.03
N GLY A 33 6.44 -15.59 22.20
CA GLY A 33 5.45 -14.53 21.95
C GLY A 33 5.71 -13.70 20.70
N ARG A 34 4.90 -12.67 20.53
CA ARG A 34 4.88 -11.75 19.37
C ARG A 34 4.63 -12.43 18.02
N LEU A 35 4.09 -13.64 18.02
CA LEU A 35 3.82 -14.42 16.82
C LEU A 35 2.38 -14.94 16.79
N THR A 36 1.68 -14.66 15.70
CA THR A 36 0.37 -15.21 15.38
C THR A 36 0.49 -16.25 14.26
N LEU A 37 0.03 -17.48 14.51
CA LEU A 37 -0.01 -18.53 13.49
C LEU A 37 -1.43 -18.77 13.01
N PRO A 38 -1.64 -19.02 11.68
CA PRO A 38 -2.90 -19.52 11.18
C PRO A 38 -3.11 -20.97 11.66
N THR A 39 -4.37 -21.36 11.82
CA THR A 39 -4.76 -22.75 12.11
C THR A 39 -5.40 -23.38 10.90
N ASP A 40 -5.39 -24.72 10.86
CA ASP A 40 -6.09 -25.49 9.83
C ASP A 40 -6.71 -26.73 10.47
N VAL A 41 -7.96 -27.02 10.15
CA VAL A 41 -8.72 -28.15 10.74
C VAL A 41 -8.11 -29.51 10.40
N ASP A 42 -7.37 -29.61 9.31
CA ASP A 42 -6.78 -30.85 8.83
C ASP A 42 -5.42 -31.18 9.46
N VAL A 43 -4.79 -30.23 10.19
CA VAL A 43 -3.41 -30.33 10.69
C VAL A 43 -3.28 -29.84 12.15
N ILE A 44 -4.17 -30.30 13.02
CA ILE A 44 -4.21 -29.85 14.44
C ILE A 44 -2.92 -30.17 15.19
N ASP A 45 -2.43 -31.43 15.09
CA ASP A 45 -1.19 -31.85 15.78
C ASP A 45 0.01 -31.05 15.29
N GLU A 46 0.07 -30.78 13.98
CA GLU A 46 1.12 -29.97 13.39
C GLU A 46 0.99 -28.49 13.80
N THR A 47 -0.21 -27.96 13.94
CA THR A 47 -0.45 -26.62 14.49
C THR A 47 0.12 -26.51 15.91
N ILE A 48 -0.15 -27.49 16.78
CA ILE A 48 0.37 -27.52 18.15
C ILE A 48 1.90 -27.63 18.13
N ARG A 49 2.45 -28.52 17.29
CA ARG A 49 3.90 -28.68 17.14
C ARG A 49 4.57 -27.37 16.70
N LEU A 50 4.06 -26.71 15.65
CA LEU A 50 4.61 -25.46 15.14
C LEU A 50 4.43 -24.30 16.13
N LYS A 51 3.28 -24.22 16.81
CA LYS A 51 3.07 -23.25 17.88
C LYS A 51 4.17 -23.35 18.94
N ASN A 52 4.49 -24.58 19.40
CA ASN A 52 5.52 -24.81 20.41
C ASN A 52 6.93 -24.54 19.83
N LEU A 53 7.24 -25.05 18.65
CA LEU A 53 8.54 -24.88 17.99
C LEU A 53 8.87 -23.39 17.76
N LEU A 54 7.90 -22.63 17.28
CA LEU A 54 8.08 -21.21 16.95
C LEU A 54 7.79 -20.28 18.13
N GLY A 55 7.28 -20.81 19.27
CA GLY A 55 6.92 -20.02 20.44
C GLY A 55 5.79 -19.04 20.17
N ALA A 56 4.78 -19.42 19.39
CA ALA A 56 3.64 -18.58 19.10
C ALA A 56 2.74 -18.41 20.33
N ASP A 57 2.28 -17.18 20.57
CA ASP A 57 1.40 -16.80 21.69
C ASP A 57 -0.03 -16.45 21.22
N ALA A 58 -0.29 -16.57 19.91
CA ALA A 58 -1.62 -16.41 19.34
C ALA A 58 -1.85 -17.41 18.20
N LEU A 59 -3.10 -17.88 18.11
CA LEU A 59 -3.62 -18.68 16.99
C LEU A 59 -4.77 -17.94 16.33
N ARG A 60 -4.87 -18.05 15.03
CA ARG A 60 -5.89 -17.40 14.20
C ARG A 60 -6.58 -18.41 13.31
N ASP A 61 -7.91 -18.36 13.23
CA ASP A 61 -8.64 -19.11 12.21
C ASP A 61 -8.25 -18.64 10.79
N CYS A 62 -8.36 -19.55 9.83
CA CYS A 62 -8.24 -19.16 8.42
C CYS A 62 -9.54 -18.54 7.93
N ASP A 63 -9.44 -17.72 6.87
CA ASP A 63 -10.60 -17.07 6.28
C ASP A 63 -11.63 -18.12 5.81
N GLY A 64 -12.86 -18.02 6.36
CA GLY A 64 -13.94 -18.95 6.06
C GLY A 64 -13.99 -20.23 6.90
N THR A 65 -13.04 -20.44 7.83
CA THR A 65 -13.02 -21.57 8.77
C THR A 65 -13.37 -21.12 10.18
N GLU A 66 -13.53 -22.07 11.09
CA GLU A 66 -13.71 -21.83 12.52
C GLU A 66 -12.51 -22.39 13.30
N MET A 67 -12.25 -21.83 14.46
CA MET A 67 -11.19 -22.34 15.34
C MET A 67 -11.50 -23.78 15.74
N PRO A 68 -10.62 -24.76 15.45
CA PRO A 68 -10.84 -26.14 15.86
C PRO A 68 -11.02 -26.28 17.36
N GLU A 69 -12.03 -27.06 17.82
CA GLU A 69 -12.34 -27.24 19.22
C GLU A 69 -11.13 -27.77 20.04
N ALA A 70 -10.34 -28.64 19.42
CA ALA A 70 -9.13 -29.19 20.03
C ALA A 70 -8.07 -28.12 20.39
N LEU A 71 -8.06 -26.97 19.70
CA LEU A 71 -7.15 -25.86 19.96
C LEU A 71 -7.66 -24.88 21.02
N LEU A 72 -8.92 -25.01 21.46
CA LEU A 72 -9.50 -24.11 22.47
C LEU A 72 -8.86 -24.27 23.86
N SER A 73 -8.22 -25.41 24.14
CA SER A 73 -7.51 -25.67 25.38
C SER A 73 -6.08 -25.14 25.41
N GLU A 74 -5.53 -24.73 24.26
CA GLU A 74 -4.17 -24.21 24.18
C GLU A 74 -4.05 -22.85 24.89
N PRO A 75 -2.95 -22.62 25.65
CA PRO A 75 -2.74 -21.40 26.43
C PRO A 75 -2.25 -20.24 25.54
N VAL A 76 -3.03 -19.86 24.56
CA VAL A 76 -2.70 -18.82 23.57
C VAL A 76 -3.90 -17.90 23.36
N LYS A 77 -3.64 -16.69 22.88
CA LYS A 77 -4.68 -15.75 22.45
C LYS A 77 -5.35 -16.27 21.15
N ARG A 78 -6.67 -16.20 21.07
CA ARG A 78 -7.45 -16.76 19.95
C ARG A 78 -8.07 -15.63 19.16
N TYR A 79 -7.70 -15.55 17.89
CA TYR A 79 -8.18 -14.56 16.93
C TYR A 79 -9.18 -15.23 15.99
N ALA A 80 -10.37 -14.64 15.87
CA ALA A 80 -11.34 -15.10 14.89
C ALA A 80 -11.62 -14.02 13.84
N THR A 81 -11.66 -14.45 12.59
CA THR A 81 -12.04 -13.63 11.45
C THR A 81 -13.54 -13.38 11.45
N TYR A 82 -13.93 -12.11 11.39
CA TYR A 82 -15.31 -11.71 11.35
C TYR A 82 -15.63 -10.90 10.09
N TYR A 83 -16.62 -11.35 9.34
CA TYR A 83 -17.15 -10.67 8.17
C TYR A 83 -18.48 -10.00 8.51
N THR A 84 -18.55 -8.68 8.39
CA THR A 84 -19.76 -7.93 8.68
C THR A 84 -20.90 -8.30 7.73
N THR A 85 -20.59 -8.55 6.45
CA THR A 85 -21.56 -8.71 5.34
C THR A 85 -21.50 -10.06 4.64
N ARG A 86 -21.19 -11.16 5.32
CA ARG A 86 -21.17 -12.50 4.71
C ARG A 86 -22.19 -13.45 5.31
N LYS A 87 -22.63 -14.43 4.47
CA LYS A 87 -23.56 -15.52 4.83
C LYS A 87 -24.95 -15.02 5.24
N ASP A 88 -25.43 -13.95 4.62
CA ASP A 88 -26.69 -13.26 4.99
C ASP A 88 -27.67 -13.14 3.82
N ASN A 89 -27.64 -14.08 2.86
CA ASN A 89 -28.51 -14.02 1.66
C ASN A 89 -29.99 -13.82 2.02
N ALA A 90 -30.48 -14.54 3.03
CA ALA A 90 -31.87 -14.42 3.47
C ALA A 90 -32.23 -13.00 3.95
N TRP A 91 -31.29 -12.27 4.54
CA TRP A 91 -31.49 -10.87 4.90
C TRP A 91 -31.54 -9.98 3.65
N ALA A 92 -30.59 -10.12 2.75
CA ALA A 92 -30.51 -9.34 1.52
C ALA A 92 -31.72 -9.56 0.61
N GLU A 93 -32.20 -10.80 0.48
CA GLU A 93 -33.42 -11.14 -0.28
C GLU A 93 -34.69 -10.51 0.30
N GLN A 94 -34.76 -10.35 1.62
CA GLN A 94 -35.88 -9.70 2.30
C GLN A 94 -35.82 -8.18 2.30
N ASN A 95 -34.64 -7.60 1.99
CA ASN A 95 -34.39 -6.16 2.00
C ASN A 95 -33.70 -5.70 0.70
N PRO A 96 -34.32 -5.91 -0.48
CA PRO A 96 -33.70 -5.62 -1.77
C PRO A 96 -33.40 -4.13 -1.98
N ASP A 97 -34.08 -3.25 -1.24
CA ASP A 97 -33.82 -1.80 -1.22
C ASP A 97 -32.56 -1.42 -0.45
N GLU A 98 -32.00 -2.31 0.36
CA GLU A 98 -30.75 -2.09 1.12
C GLU A 98 -29.57 -2.92 0.58
N VAL A 99 -29.71 -3.55 -0.59
CA VAL A 99 -28.60 -4.20 -1.31
C VAL A 99 -27.58 -3.15 -1.71
N GLN A 100 -26.30 -3.53 -1.67
CA GLN A 100 -25.21 -2.65 -1.98
C GLN A 100 -25.23 -2.20 -3.44
N GLN A 101 -24.83 -0.96 -3.69
CA GLN A 101 -24.87 -0.33 -5.00
C GLN A 101 -23.54 0.32 -5.35
N GLU A 102 -23.30 0.42 -6.64
CA GLU A 102 -22.20 1.20 -7.22
C GLU A 102 -22.69 2.05 -8.40
N TYR A 103 -21.92 3.06 -8.74
CA TYR A 103 -22.07 3.74 -10.01
C TYR A 103 -21.32 3.02 -11.12
N LEU A 104 -22.05 2.75 -12.20
CA LEU A 104 -21.48 2.27 -13.46
C LEU A 104 -21.53 3.40 -14.50
N ILE A 105 -20.64 3.33 -15.47
CA ILE A 105 -20.65 4.18 -16.65
C ILE A 105 -20.81 3.31 -17.89
N SER A 106 -21.76 3.66 -18.76
CA SER A 106 -21.97 2.96 -20.02
C SER A 106 -20.76 3.06 -20.96
N ASN A 107 -20.73 2.23 -21.99
CA ASN A 107 -19.82 2.46 -23.11
C ASN A 107 -20.00 3.87 -23.67
N ARG A 108 -18.90 4.43 -24.20
CA ARG A 108 -18.93 5.72 -24.91
C ARG A 108 -19.41 5.49 -26.34
N GLU A 109 -20.51 6.13 -26.70
CA GLU A 109 -21.15 5.95 -27.98
C GLU A 109 -21.21 7.24 -28.78
N THR A 110 -20.92 7.18 -30.09
CA THR A 110 -20.97 8.33 -31.01
C THR A 110 -22.36 8.42 -31.63
N ALA A 111 -23.05 9.54 -31.46
CA ALA A 111 -24.32 9.82 -32.11
C ALA A 111 -24.14 10.03 -33.63
N ARG A 112 -24.96 9.38 -34.45
CA ARG A 112 -24.95 9.55 -35.91
C ARG A 112 -26.12 10.39 -36.43
N GLY A 113 -27.02 10.79 -35.55
CA GLY A 113 -28.20 11.57 -35.79
C GLY A 113 -28.59 12.43 -34.61
N GLU A 114 -29.83 12.90 -34.59
CA GLU A 114 -30.37 13.73 -33.50
C GLU A 114 -30.83 12.92 -32.29
N THR A 115 -30.76 11.60 -32.36
CA THR A 115 -31.07 10.68 -31.26
C THR A 115 -30.04 9.55 -31.19
N LEU A 116 -29.77 9.08 -29.98
CA LEU A 116 -28.87 7.93 -29.69
C LEU A 116 -29.54 7.07 -28.64
N ARG A 117 -29.40 5.74 -28.77
CA ARG A 117 -29.75 4.77 -27.72
C ARG A 117 -28.52 4.10 -27.21
N ILE A 118 -28.36 4.10 -25.88
CA ILE A 118 -27.24 3.47 -25.19
C ILE A 118 -27.78 2.35 -24.30
N ARG A 119 -27.23 1.14 -24.47
CA ARG A 119 -27.50 -0.01 -23.59
C ARG A 119 -26.65 0.09 -22.35
N LEU A 120 -27.28 0.19 -21.17
CA LEU A 120 -26.59 0.42 -19.92
C LEU A 120 -25.65 -0.74 -19.53
N MET A 121 -26.12 -1.96 -19.68
CA MET A 121 -25.38 -3.17 -19.23
C MET A 121 -24.48 -3.80 -20.28
N GLU A 122 -24.30 -3.15 -21.43
CA GLU A 122 -23.39 -3.64 -22.46
C GLU A 122 -21.94 -3.61 -21.96
N GLY A 123 -21.26 -4.78 -22.04
CA GLY A 123 -19.90 -4.96 -21.52
C GLY A 123 -19.80 -5.15 -20.01
N PHE A 124 -20.92 -5.39 -19.29
CA PHE A 124 -20.93 -5.74 -17.86
C PHE A 124 -21.47 -7.16 -17.64
N HIS A 125 -21.00 -7.78 -16.55
CA HIS A 125 -21.46 -9.12 -16.16
C HIS A 125 -22.82 -9.05 -15.46
N THR A 126 -23.88 -9.38 -16.19
CA THR A 126 -25.28 -9.24 -15.73
C THR A 126 -25.69 -10.20 -14.60
N GLN A 127 -24.87 -11.22 -14.27
CA GLN A 127 -25.09 -12.06 -13.09
C GLN A 127 -24.52 -11.40 -11.82
N GLN A 128 -23.57 -10.46 -11.95
CA GLN A 128 -23.01 -9.71 -10.83
C GLN A 128 -23.80 -8.44 -10.53
N LEU A 129 -24.29 -7.78 -11.57
CA LEU A 129 -24.80 -6.42 -11.52
C LEU A 129 -26.21 -6.34 -12.10
N LYS A 130 -27.04 -5.50 -11.49
CA LYS A 130 -28.41 -5.23 -11.96
C LYS A 130 -28.68 -3.73 -11.86
N VAL A 131 -29.18 -3.13 -12.94
CA VAL A 131 -29.58 -1.71 -12.95
C VAL A 131 -30.57 -1.45 -11.80
N ASN A 132 -30.35 -0.37 -11.07
CA ASN A 132 -31.29 0.09 -10.06
C ASN A 132 -32.49 0.77 -10.74
N THR A 133 -33.64 0.11 -10.69
CA THR A 133 -34.92 0.61 -11.18
C THR A 133 -35.91 0.94 -10.05
N LEU A 134 -35.45 0.88 -8.80
CA LEU A 134 -36.28 1.21 -7.64
C LEU A 134 -36.30 2.70 -7.34
N ASP A 135 -35.24 3.40 -7.71
CA ASP A 135 -35.06 4.83 -7.49
C ASP A 135 -35.17 5.62 -8.78
N ASP A 136 -35.51 6.92 -8.68
CA ASP A 136 -35.71 7.79 -9.84
C ASP A 136 -34.41 8.02 -10.64
N PRO A 137 -34.31 7.53 -11.89
CA PRO A 137 -33.16 7.76 -12.74
C PRO A 137 -32.87 9.25 -12.98
N LYS A 138 -33.91 10.08 -13.12
CA LYS A 138 -33.74 11.53 -13.36
C LYS A 138 -33.09 12.25 -12.18
N ARG A 139 -33.16 11.66 -11.00
CA ARG A 139 -32.54 12.22 -9.78
C ARG A 139 -31.09 11.77 -9.58
N TRP A 140 -30.78 10.52 -9.93
CA TRP A 140 -29.54 9.89 -9.53
C TRP A 140 -28.58 9.54 -10.68
N TRP A 141 -29.06 9.56 -11.93
CA TRP A 141 -28.23 9.28 -13.08
C TRP A 141 -27.80 10.56 -13.78
N GLU A 142 -26.73 10.48 -14.58
CA GLU A 142 -26.21 11.60 -15.33
C GLU A 142 -25.83 11.17 -16.75
N VAL A 143 -26.32 11.91 -17.74
CA VAL A 143 -25.90 11.76 -19.13
C VAL A 143 -24.94 12.89 -19.45
N ILE A 144 -23.78 12.57 -20.00
CA ILE A 144 -22.75 13.54 -20.36
C ILE A 144 -22.41 13.44 -21.82
N ASP A 145 -22.42 14.59 -22.49
CA ASP A 145 -21.80 14.80 -23.80
C ASP A 145 -20.28 14.86 -23.59
N ARG A 146 -19.58 13.77 -23.93
CA ARG A 146 -18.12 13.65 -23.71
C ARG A 146 -17.29 14.46 -24.70
N THR A 147 -17.93 15.00 -25.79
CA THR A 147 -17.26 15.90 -26.72
C THR A 147 -17.12 17.30 -26.13
N THR A 148 -18.13 17.76 -25.39
CA THR A 148 -18.13 19.09 -24.75
C THR A 148 -17.80 19.05 -23.26
N GLY A 149 -18.03 17.92 -22.59
CA GLY A 149 -17.96 17.75 -21.13
C GLY A 149 -19.24 18.24 -20.40
N GLU A 150 -20.28 18.64 -21.14
CA GLU A 150 -21.51 19.18 -20.58
C GLU A 150 -22.51 18.09 -20.21
N VAL A 151 -23.25 18.33 -19.11
CA VAL A 151 -24.34 17.45 -18.67
C VAL A 151 -25.56 17.69 -19.59
N VAL A 152 -26.08 16.60 -20.14
CA VAL A 152 -27.32 16.63 -20.94
C VAL A 152 -28.50 16.87 -20.00
N PRO A 153 -29.36 17.88 -20.26
CA PRO A 153 -30.53 18.14 -19.42
C PRO A 153 -31.43 16.92 -19.27
N THR A 154 -32.03 16.75 -18.08
CA THR A 154 -32.85 15.58 -17.77
C THR A 154 -34.09 15.40 -18.62
N ASP A 155 -34.60 16.45 -19.26
CA ASP A 155 -35.69 16.42 -20.21
C ASP A 155 -35.28 16.02 -21.65
N CYS A 156 -33.96 15.91 -21.89
CA CYS A 156 -33.41 15.52 -23.19
C CYS A 156 -33.05 14.02 -23.27
N TRP A 157 -33.37 13.22 -22.28
CA TRP A 157 -33.16 11.77 -22.33
C TRP A 157 -34.23 11.00 -21.55
N GLU A 158 -34.45 9.75 -21.91
CA GLU A 158 -35.42 8.85 -21.25
C GLU A 158 -34.84 7.45 -21.10
N PHE A 159 -35.12 6.83 -19.97
CA PHE A 159 -34.77 5.43 -19.70
C PHE A 159 -35.93 4.49 -19.96
N ASP A 160 -35.72 3.51 -20.82
CA ASP A 160 -36.68 2.43 -21.08
C ASP A 160 -36.26 1.19 -20.28
N GLU A 161 -36.94 0.92 -19.16
CA GLU A 161 -36.67 -0.23 -18.30
C GLU A 161 -36.83 -1.57 -19.03
N ALA A 162 -37.74 -1.68 -20.00
CA ALA A 162 -38.01 -2.91 -20.72
C ALA A 162 -36.87 -3.33 -21.63
N SER A 163 -36.20 -2.37 -22.28
CA SER A 163 -35.04 -2.62 -23.15
C SER A 163 -33.69 -2.47 -22.40
N GLY A 164 -33.67 -1.79 -21.24
CA GLY A 164 -32.44 -1.42 -20.52
C GLY A 164 -31.62 -0.36 -21.26
N GLU A 165 -32.27 0.46 -22.07
CA GLU A 165 -31.64 1.50 -22.90
C GLU A 165 -32.01 2.90 -22.43
N VAL A 166 -31.08 3.84 -22.60
CA VAL A 166 -31.35 5.27 -22.46
C VAL A 166 -31.37 5.89 -23.87
N GLU A 167 -32.49 6.52 -24.23
CA GLU A 167 -32.62 7.33 -25.45
C GLU A 167 -32.28 8.77 -25.14
N ILE A 168 -31.36 9.36 -25.90
CA ILE A 168 -30.80 10.69 -25.70
C ILE A 168 -31.05 11.55 -26.93
N GLN A 169 -31.51 12.79 -26.76
CA GLN A 169 -31.47 13.81 -27.79
C GLN A 169 -30.03 14.30 -27.92
N THR A 170 -29.49 14.23 -29.15
CA THR A 170 -28.05 14.37 -29.36
C THR A 170 -27.71 15.40 -30.45
N VAL A 171 -26.48 15.89 -30.38
CA VAL A 171 -25.81 16.57 -31.49
C VAL A 171 -25.09 15.50 -32.33
N PRO A 172 -25.30 15.42 -33.63
CA PRO A 172 -24.63 14.44 -34.48
C PRO A 172 -23.12 14.52 -34.38
N TYR A 173 -22.47 13.32 -34.28
CA TYR A 173 -21.05 13.12 -34.17
C TYR A 173 -20.44 13.52 -32.81
N HIS A 174 -21.25 13.86 -31.81
CA HIS A 174 -20.79 13.93 -30.43
C HIS A 174 -20.83 12.54 -29.77
N GLU A 175 -20.04 12.38 -28.75
CA GLU A 175 -19.95 11.13 -27.93
C GLU A 175 -20.68 11.31 -26.62
N TYR A 176 -21.36 10.25 -26.17
CA TYR A 176 -22.18 10.31 -24.98
C TYR A 176 -21.89 9.09 -24.06
N THR A 177 -22.06 9.31 -22.77
CA THR A 177 -22.09 8.26 -21.74
C THR A 177 -23.24 8.48 -20.78
N VAL A 178 -23.68 7.39 -20.15
CA VAL A 178 -24.67 7.41 -19.06
C VAL A 178 -23.99 6.84 -17.81
N SER A 179 -23.99 7.62 -16.73
CA SER A 179 -23.60 7.15 -15.41
C SER A 179 -24.87 6.78 -14.63
N PHE A 180 -24.95 5.54 -14.13
CA PHE A 180 -26.16 4.99 -13.54
C PHE A 180 -25.88 4.13 -12.32
N LEU A 181 -26.87 3.99 -11.42
CA LEU A 181 -26.78 3.13 -10.25
C LEU A 181 -27.09 1.67 -10.61
N ALA A 182 -26.27 0.77 -10.10
CA ALA A 182 -26.51 -0.67 -10.19
C ALA A 182 -26.36 -1.35 -8.83
N PHE A 183 -27.20 -2.34 -8.57
CA PHE A 183 -27.08 -3.24 -7.43
C PHE A 183 -26.00 -4.28 -7.68
N LEU A 184 -25.16 -4.52 -6.68
CA LEU A 184 -24.26 -5.67 -6.61
C LEU A 184 -25.04 -6.88 -6.13
N ILE A 185 -25.40 -7.78 -7.04
CA ILE A 185 -26.19 -8.98 -6.73
C ILE A 185 -25.35 -10.25 -6.59
N TRP A 186 -24.02 -10.09 -6.59
CA TRP A 186 -23.05 -11.12 -6.27
C TRP A 186 -21.86 -10.47 -5.58
N ASP A 187 -21.47 -10.97 -4.41
CA ASP A 187 -20.31 -10.47 -3.68
C ASP A 187 -19.06 -10.54 -4.56
N PRO A 188 -18.34 -9.43 -4.75
CA PRO A 188 -17.19 -9.36 -5.66
C PRO A 188 -16.08 -10.36 -5.32
N VAL A 189 -15.79 -10.58 -4.04
CA VAL A 189 -14.74 -11.52 -3.61
C VAL A 189 -15.18 -12.97 -3.85
N HIS A 190 -16.44 -13.28 -3.59
CA HIS A 190 -16.97 -14.61 -3.88
C HIS A 190 -16.97 -14.89 -5.38
N MET A 191 -17.34 -13.89 -6.18
CA MET A 191 -17.27 -13.99 -7.64
C MET A 191 -15.84 -14.17 -8.14
N TYR A 192 -14.87 -13.42 -7.60
CA TYR A 192 -13.46 -13.59 -7.90
C TYR A 192 -13.02 -15.04 -7.64
N ASN A 193 -13.31 -15.58 -6.47
CA ASN A 193 -12.98 -16.96 -6.13
C ASN A 193 -13.66 -17.99 -7.04
N PHE A 194 -14.89 -17.72 -7.47
CA PHE A 194 -15.57 -18.56 -8.45
C PHE A 194 -14.86 -18.58 -9.81
N LEU A 195 -14.41 -17.42 -10.29
CA LEU A 195 -13.79 -17.29 -11.60
C LEU A 195 -12.32 -17.72 -11.62
N THR A 196 -11.56 -17.43 -10.57
CA THR A 196 -10.10 -17.64 -10.54
C THR A 196 -9.70 -18.90 -9.79
N ASN A 197 -10.51 -19.37 -8.83
CA ASN A 197 -10.20 -20.52 -7.97
C ASN A 197 -11.18 -21.68 -8.13
N ASP A 198 -12.06 -21.66 -9.13
CA ASP A 198 -13.05 -22.70 -9.44
C ASP A 198 -14.00 -23.06 -8.27
N TRP A 199 -14.31 -22.13 -7.39
CA TRP A 199 -15.23 -22.33 -6.26
C TRP A 199 -16.69 -22.31 -6.73
N THR A 200 -17.16 -23.40 -7.34
CA THR A 200 -18.45 -23.48 -8.01
C THR A 200 -19.55 -24.18 -7.20
N ASP A 201 -19.23 -24.69 -6.03
CA ASP A 201 -20.10 -25.54 -5.20
C ASP A 201 -20.90 -24.76 -4.14
N THR A 202 -20.70 -23.44 -4.05
CA THR A 202 -21.42 -22.58 -3.11
C THR A 202 -22.39 -21.63 -3.84
N PRO A 203 -23.56 -21.30 -3.25
CA PRO A 203 -24.47 -20.32 -3.84
C PRO A 203 -23.83 -18.93 -3.85
N HIS A 204 -24.25 -18.08 -4.79
CA HIS A 204 -23.81 -16.68 -4.84
C HIS A 204 -24.07 -15.98 -3.52
N GLN A 205 -23.08 -15.27 -2.99
CA GLN A 205 -23.25 -14.43 -1.81
C GLN A 205 -23.81 -13.08 -2.22
N LEU A 206 -24.87 -12.64 -1.56
CA LEU A 206 -25.45 -11.32 -1.76
C LEU A 206 -24.80 -10.29 -0.83
N THR A 207 -24.70 -9.05 -1.31
CA THR A 207 -24.20 -7.91 -0.55
C THR A 207 -25.32 -7.03 -0.04
N TYR A 208 -25.06 -6.23 0.99
CA TYR A 208 -25.98 -5.21 1.47
C TYR A 208 -25.20 -4.00 2.05
N ASP A 209 -25.80 -2.82 1.98
CA ASP A 209 -25.18 -1.59 2.50
C ASP A 209 -25.43 -1.45 4.00
N VAL A 210 -24.39 -1.70 4.80
CA VAL A 210 -24.46 -1.62 6.28
C VAL A 210 -24.72 -0.23 6.83
N ARG A 211 -24.69 0.81 6.00
CA ARG A 211 -25.04 2.18 6.41
C ARG A 211 -26.54 2.44 6.36
N GLN A 212 -27.29 1.58 5.68
CA GLN A 212 -28.75 1.64 5.64
C GLN A 212 -29.35 1.33 7.02
N PRO A 213 -30.44 2.00 7.43
CA PRO A 213 -30.94 1.92 8.81
C PRO A 213 -31.31 0.53 9.29
N LYS A 214 -32.01 -0.28 8.48
CA LYS A 214 -32.41 -1.64 8.85
C LYS A 214 -31.20 -2.54 8.95
N THR A 215 -30.32 -2.47 7.94
CA THR A 215 -29.11 -3.28 7.85
C THR A 215 -28.11 -2.93 8.95
N GLN A 216 -27.94 -1.64 9.28
CA GLN A 216 -27.09 -1.22 10.39
C GLN A 216 -27.55 -1.84 11.72
N LYS A 217 -28.86 -1.89 11.96
CA LYS A 217 -29.40 -2.56 13.15
C LYS A 217 -29.12 -4.06 13.12
N TYR A 218 -29.36 -4.69 11.97
CA TYR A 218 -29.17 -6.12 11.78
C TYR A 218 -27.72 -6.55 12.05
N VAL A 219 -26.73 -5.87 11.47
CA VAL A 219 -25.31 -6.25 11.64
C VAL A 219 -24.84 -6.08 13.09
N LYS A 220 -25.34 -5.07 13.80
CA LYS A 220 -25.07 -4.90 15.24
C LYS A 220 -25.66 -6.03 16.08
N GLU A 221 -26.89 -6.48 15.79
CA GLU A 221 -27.51 -7.61 16.47
C GLU A 221 -26.85 -8.94 16.10
N LYS A 222 -26.41 -9.10 14.84
CA LYS A 222 -25.65 -10.25 14.37
C LYS A 222 -24.33 -10.38 15.13
N LEU A 223 -23.57 -9.28 15.25
CA LEU A 223 -22.31 -9.29 15.98
C LEU A 223 -22.47 -9.63 17.46
N LYS A 224 -23.52 -9.12 18.12
CA LYS A 224 -23.84 -9.48 19.51
C LYS A 224 -24.03 -10.98 19.67
N ARG A 225 -24.92 -11.58 18.85
CA ARG A 225 -25.15 -13.04 18.88
C ARG A 225 -23.85 -13.81 18.62
N TRP A 226 -23.06 -13.38 17.63
CA TRP A 226 -21.78 -14.01 17.34
C TRP A 226 -20.82 -13.97 18.54
N CYS A 227 -20.72 -12.84 19.26
CA CYS A 227 -19.90 -12.72 20.46
C CYS A 227 -20.40 -13.64 21.59
N GLU A 228 -21.71 -13.82 21.73
CA GLU A 228 -22.34 -14.73 22.71
C GLU A 228 -22.04 -16.20 22.38
N GLU A 229 -22.11 -16.56 21.10
CA GLU A 229 -21.86 -17.92 20.58
C GLU A 229 -20.35 -18.27 20.60
N ASN A 230 -19.46 -17.29 20.60
CA ASN A 230 -18.01 -17.46 20.57
C ASN A 230 -17.32 -16.88 21.83
N PRO A 231 -17.67 -17.35 23.05
CA PRO A 231 -17.11 -16.83 24.29
C PRO A 231 -15.59 -17.07 24.43
N HIS A 232 -15.07 -18.09 23.73
CA HIS A 232 -13.69 -18.52 23.78
C HIS A 232 -12.74 -17.68 22.91
N ILE A 233 -13.27 -16.82 22.04
CA ILE A 233 -12.46 -15.94 21.19
C ILE A 233 -12.05 -14.70 21.99
N ASP A 234 -10.77 -14.35 21.92
CA ASP A 234 -10.19 -13.21 22.63
C ASP A 234 -10.18 -11.94 21.75
N VAL A 235 -9.95 -12.09 20.43
CA VAL A 235 -9.84 -11.00 19.47
C VAL A 235 -10.77 -11.21 18.29
N VAL A 236 -11.66 -10.25 18.04
CA VAL A 236 -12.50 -10.20 16.85
C VAL A 236 -11.76 -9.43 15.77
N ARG A 237 -11.30 -10.14 14.73
CA ARG A 237 -10.60 -9.55 13.62
C ARG A 237 -11.57 -9.24 12.48
N PHE A 238 -11.95 -7.99 12.35
CA PHE A 238 -12.74 -7.52 11.22
C PHE A 238 -11.91 -7.59 9.94
N THR A 239 -12.41 -8.28 8.94
CA THR A 239 -11.80 -8.24 7.59
C THR A 239 -12.20 -6.95 6.90
N THR A 240 -13.43 -6.50 7.13
CA THR A 240 -13.96 -5.23 6.63
C THR A 240 -15.17 -4.83 7.46
N PHE A 241 -15.50 -3.55 7.48
CA PHE A 241 -16.74 -3.04 8.06
C PHE A 241 -17.93 -3.04 7.08
N PHE A 242 -17.65 -3.21 5.78
CA PHE A 242 -18.66 -3.36 4.72
C PHE A 242 -18.51 -4.71 4.02
N HIS A 243 -18.13 -4.68 2.76
CA HIS A 243 -17.67 -5.82 1.99
C HIS A 243 -16.17 -5.65 1.72
N GLN A 244 -15.51 -6.61 1.14
CA GLN A 244 -14.06 -6.55 0.99
C GLN A 244 -13.67 -5.50 -0.06
N PHE A 245 -13.31 -5.69 -1.20
CA PHE A 245 -13.03 -4.71 -2.24
C PHE A 245 -14.06 -4.83 -3.36
N THR A 246 -14.19 -3.82 -4.19
CA THR A 246 -15.07 -3.84 -5.34
C THR A 246 -14.32 -4.31 -6.57
N LEU A 247 -14.76 -5.43 -7.13
CA LEU A 247 -14.37 -5.94 -8.42
C LEU A 247 -15.58 -5.87 -9.34
N THR A 248 -15.47 -5.19 -10.46
CA THR A 248 -16.50 -5.20 -11.50
C THR A 248 -16.02 -6.02 -12.68
N PHE A 249 -16.81 -7.00 -13.09
CA PHE A 249 -16.47 -7.90 -14.18
C PHE A 249 -17.18 -7.53 -15.47
N ASP A 250 -16.50 -7.77 -16.60
CA ASP A 250 -17.07 -7.62 -17.92
C ASP A 250 -17.95 -8.83 -18.32
N ASP A 251 -18.62 -8.73 -19.47
CA ASP A 251 -19.47 -9.79 -20.05
C ASP A 251 -18.70 -11.07 -20.43
N GLN A 252 -17.36 -10.99 -20.50
CA GLN A 252 -16.45 -12.12 -20.70
C GLN A 252 -15.88 -12.66 -19.39
N LYS A 253 -16.38 -12.19 -18.25
CA LYS A 253 -15.95 -12.58 -16.91
C LYS A 253 -14.50 -12.21 -16.59
N ARG A 254 -14.00 -11.14 -17.20
CA ARG A 254 -12.69 -10.55 -16.89
C ARG A 254 -12.89 -9.33 -15.99
N GLU A 255 -11.88 -9.00 -15.21
CA GLU A 255 -11.89 -7.78 -14.40
C GLU A 255 -11.96 -6.55 -15.31
N LYS A 256 -13.00 -5.76 -15.13
CA LYS A 256 -13.22 -4.50 -15.86
C LYS A 256 -12.61 -3.33 -15.10
N PHE A 257 -12.85 -3.25 -13.79
CA PHE A 257 -12.13 -2.36 -12.90
C PHE A 257 -12.14 -2.88 -11.46
N VAL A 258 -11.18 -2.37 -10.68
CA VAL A 258 -11.03 -2.66 -9.24
C VAL A 258 -11.02 -1.35 -8.48
N GLU A 259 -11.82 -1.27 -7.43
CA GLU A 259 -11.86 -0.13 -6.52
C GLU A 259 -11.57 -0.60 -5.09
N TRP A 260 -10.37 -0.27 -4.61
CA TRP A 260 -9.84 -0.78 -3.35
C TRP A 260 -10.45 -0.14 -2.11
N PHE A 261 -10.93 1.09 -2.22
CA PHE A 261 -11.48 1.84 -1.10
C PHE A 261 -13.00 1.68 -0.95
N GLY A 262 -13.66 1.03 -1.89
CA GLY A 262 -15.09 0.72 -1.86
C GLY A 262 -16.00 1.96 -1.99
N TYR A 263 -15.49 3.11 -2.44
CA TYR A 263 -16.29 4.33 -2.49
C TYR A 263 -17.39 4.25 -3.54
N SER A 264 -17.14 3.68 -4.71
CA SER A 264 -18.14 3.52 -5.76
C SER A 264 -19.19 2.46 -5.41
N ALA A 265 -18.80 1.37 -4.75
CA ALA A 265 -19.68 0.31 -4.28
C ALA A 265 -20.37 0.62 -2.94
N SER A 266 -20.08 1.76 -2.38
CA SER A 266 -20.64 2.21 -1.10
C SER A 266 -21.61 3.37 -1.29
N VAL A 267 -22.34 3.41 -2.40
CA VAL A 267 -23.35 4.42 -2.71
C VAL A 267 -24.74 3.84 -2.54
N SER A 268 -25.69 4.72 -2.27
CA SER A 268 -27.13 4.47 -2.33
C SER A 268 -27.83 5.81 -2.26
N PRO A 269 -29.06 5.96 -2.77
CA PRO A 269 -29.83 7.20 -2.63
C PRO A 269 -29.88 7.73 -1.20
N TYR A 270 -30.02 6.86 -0.21
CA TYR A 270 -30.00 7.21 1.21
C TYR A 270 -28.70 7.90 1.62
N ILE A 271 -27.55 7.30 1.28
CA ILE A 271 -26.24 7.84 1.64
C ILE A 271 -25.90 9.11 0.85
N LEU A 272 -26.30 9.17 -0.41
CA LEU A 272 -26.08 10.35 -1.26
C LEU A 272 -26.91 11.55 -0.77
N GLU A 273 -28.14 11.35 -0.31
CA GLU A 273 -28.92 12.41 0.35
C GLU A 273 -28.26 12.91 1.66
N LYS A 274 -27.65 12.00 2.43
CA LYS A 274 -26.87 12.40 3.61
C LYS A 274 -25.65 13.22 3.23
N PHE A 275 -24.93 12.80 2.17
CA PHE A 275 -23.80 13.55 1.66
C PHE A 275 -24.21 14.96 1.23
N GLU A 276 -25.27 15.11 0.43
CA GLU A 276 -25.75 16.43 -0.01
C GLU A 276 -26.08 17.37 1.16
N LYS A 277 -26.69 16.82 2.24
CA LYS A 277 -26.97 17.61 3.46
C LYS A 277 -25.69 18.01 4.19
N TRP A 278 -24.69 17.15 4.22
CA TRP A 278 -23.41 17.41 4.85
C TRP A 278 -22.55 18.38 4.03
N ALA A 279 -22.43 18.15 2.72
CA ALA A 279 -21.59 18.94 1.81
C ALA A 279 -22.20 20.32 1.47
N GLY A 280 -23.55 20.44 1.53
CA GLY A 280 -24.26 21.67 1.17
C GLY A 280 -24.45 21.88 -0.34
N TYR A 281 -24.17 20.87 -1.15
CA TYR A 281 -24.38 20.87 -2.60
C TYR A 281 -24.86 19.51 -3.09
N LYS A 282 -25.38 19.49 -4.35
CA LYS A 282 -25.90 18.26 -4.94
C LYS A 282 -24.77 17.35 -5.38
N PHE A 283 -24.95 16.06 -5.11
CA PHE A 283 -24.07 15.01 -5.62
C PHE A 283 -24.24 14.85 -7.15
N ARG A 284 -23.11 14.55 -7.82
CA ARG A 284 -23.10 14.16 -9.23
C ARG A 284 -22.38 12.80 -9.37
N PRO A 285 -22.94 11.87 -10.17
CA PRO A 285 -22.26 10.59 -10.47
C PRO A 285 -20.81 10.77 -10.95
N GLU A 286 -20.55 11.82 -11.71
CA GLU A 286 -19.23 12.13 -12.25
C GLU A 286 -18.14 12.29 -11.17
N TYR A 287 -18.51 12.69 -9.94
CA TYR A 287 -17.57 12.75 -8.81
C TYR A 287 -16.96 11.41 -8.43
N ILE A 288 -17.66 10.30 -8.76
CA ILE A 288 -17.18 8.93 -8.53
C ILE A 288 -16.68 8.29 -9.81
N VAL A 289 -17.46 8.35 -10.90
CA VAL A 289 -17.08 7.63 -12.13
C VAL A 289 -15.89 8.26 -12.85
N ASP A 290 -15.62 9.55 -12.63
CA ASP A 290 -14.44 10.27 -13.13
C ASP A 290 -14.12 9.90 -14.59
N GLN A 291 -15.04 10.16 -15.50
CA GLN A 291 -14.87 9.89 -16.93
C GLN A 291 -14.63 8.40 -17.29
N GLY A 292 -14.82 7.49 -16.33
CA GLY A 292 -14.51 6.05 -16.44
C GLY A 292 -13.23 5.62 -15.76
N TYR A 293 -12.50 6.54 -15.13
CA TYR A 293 -11.29 6.22 -14.34
C TYR A 293 -11.62 5.79 -12.90
N HIS A 294 -12.85 5.97 -12.44
CA HIS A 294 -13.34 5.64 -11.10
C HIS A 294 -12.41 6.14 -9.98
N ASN A 295 -11.88 7.36 -10.14
CA ASN A 295 -10.97 7.98 -9.18
C ASN A 295 -9.80 7.07 -8.77
N SER A 296 -9.22 6.38 -9.74
CA SER A 296 -7.99 5.61 -9.52
C SER A 296 -7.00 6.41 -8.67
N MET A 297 -6.24 5.73 -7.82
CA MET A 297 -5.23 6.36 -6.96
C MET A 297 -4.22 7.23 -7.71
N PHE A 298 -4.05 6.97 -9.02
CA PHE A 298 -3.20 7.77 -9.90
C PHE A 298 -3.80 9.10 -10.30
N ARG A 299 -5.13 9.26 -10.17
CA ARG A 299 -5.83 10.48 -10.54
C ARG A 299 -5.64 11.55 -9.48
N VAL A 300 -5.45 12.79 -9.93
CA VAL A 300 -5.53 13.95 -9.03
C VAL A 300 -6.96 14.04 -8.50
N PRO A 301 -7.17 13.90 -7.18
CA PRO A 301 -8.53 13.90 -6.63
C PRO A 301 -9.17 15.31 -6.75
N SER A 302 -10.39 15.37 -7.29
CA SER A 302 -11.17 16.61 -7.29
C SER A 302 -11.55 17.01 -5.85
N LYS A 303 -11.94 18.28 -5.67
CA LYS A 303 -12.45 18.74 -4.36
C LYS A 303 -13.68 17.93 -3.93
N GLU A 304 -14.62 17.71 -4.86
CA GLU A 304 -15.87 17.00 -4.62
C GLU A 304 -15.62 15.53 -4.24
N PHE A 305 -14.64 14.88 -4.87
CA PHE A 305 -14.24 13.52 -4.49
C PHE A 305 -13.56 13.50 -3.11
N ARG A 306 -12.70 14.47 -2.78
CA ARG A 306 -12.12 14.59 -1.43
C ARG A 306 -13.20 14.82 -0.36
N ASP A 307 -14.19 15.67 -0.63
CA ASP A 307 -15.34 15.87 0.26
C ASP A 307 -16.11 14.55 0.44
N PHE A 308 -16.28 13.76 -0.63
CA PHE A 308 -16.94 12.46 -0.54
C PHE A 308 -16.13 11.43 0.25
N ILE A 309 -14.82 11.37 0.08
CA ILE A 309 -13.92 10.55 0.91
C ILE A 309 -14.07 10.92 2.38
N GLU A 310 -14.02 12.21 2.71
CA GLU A 310 -14.15 12.66 4.10
C GLU A 310 -15.50 12.27 4.72
N PHE A 311 -16.59 12.51 3.98
CA PHE A 311 -17.92 12.09 4.40
C PHE A 311 -17.99 10.57 4.61
N GLN A 312 -17.46 9.81 3.68
CA GLN A 312 -17.44 8.35 3.72
C GLN A 312 -16.68 7.84 4.94
N GLN A 313 -15.49 8.38 5.23
CA GLN A 313 -14.73 8.06 6.43
C GLN A 313 -15.55 8.34 7.70
N MET A 314 -16.21 9.48 7.78
CA MET A 314 -17.04 9.85 8.93
C MET A 314 -18.16 8.81 9.18
N GLU A 315 -18.89 8.43 8.13
CA GLU A 315 -19.98 7.45 8.24
C GLU A 315 -19.47 6.05 8.59
N VAL A 316 -18.39 5.61 7.94
CA VAL A 316 -17.79 4.29 8.20
C VAL A 316 -17.19 4.22 9.59
N CYS A 317 -16.45 5.24 10.01
CA CYS A 317 -15.82 5.25 11.34
C CYS A 317 -16.90 5.28 12.46
N ALA A 318 -18.03 5.96 12.25
CA ALA A 318 -19.15 5.96 13.20
C ALA A 318 -19.79 4.57 13.32
N LEU A 319 -19.99 3.86 12.21
CA LEU A 319 -20.46 2.47 12.22
C LEU A 319 -19.44 1.55 12.89
N ALA A 320 -18.18 1.63 12.47
CA ALA A 320 -17.09 0.81 13.00
C ALA A 320 -16.95 0.97 14.52
N LYS A 321 -17.01 2.21 15.01
CA LYS A 321 -17.03 2.48 16.46
C LYS A 321 -18.18 1.73 17.15
N GLY A 322 -19.38 1.76 16.59
CA GLY A 322 -20.53 1.04 17.17
C GLY A 322 -20.35 -0.48 17.18
N LEU A 323 -19.61 -1.05 16.22
CA LEU A 323 -19.27 -2.47 16.20
C LEU A 323 -18.15 -2.79 17.21
N VAL A 324 -17.12 -1.96 17.28
CA VAL A 324 -16.04 -2.10 18.27
C VAL A 324 -16.54 -1.99 19.70
N ASP A 325 -17.43 -1.03 20.00
CA ASP A 325 -18.07 -0.89 21.31
C ASP A 325 -18.85 -2.17 21.71
N ILE A 326 -19.47 -2.86 20.75
CA ILE A 326 -20.12 -4.16 21.00
C ILE A 326 -19.07 -5.21 21.39
N VAL A 327 -17.98 -5.35 20.60
CA VAL A 327 -16.90 -6.30 20.90
C VAL A 327 -16.35 -6.09 22.31
N HIS A 328 -16.05 -4.83 22.67
CA HIS A 328 -15.55 -4.45 23.99
C HIS A 328 -16.55 -4.77 25.10
N SER A 329 -17.86 -4.66 24.85
CA SER A 329 -18.88 -5.00 25.84
C SER A 329 -18.91 -6.48 26.25
N TYR A 330 -18.31 -7.35 25.41
CA TYR A 330 -18.10 -8.78 25.70
C TYR A 330 -16.69 -9.08 26.23
N GLY A 331 -15.90 -8.06 26.56
CA GLY A 331 -14.54 -8.21 27.08
C GLY A 331 -13.53 -8.73 26.06
N LYS A 332 -13.80 -8.54 24.78
CA LYS A 332 -12.95 -8.97 23.66
C LYS A 332 -12.23 -7.76 23.04
N GLU A 333 -11.08 -8.00 22.41
CA GLU A 333 -10.38 -6.99 21.62
C GLU A 333 -10.93 -6.93 20.20
N ALA A 334 -10.88 -5.76 19.60
CA ALA A 334 -11.24 -5.51 18.21
C ALA A 334 -10.02 -5.18 17.38
N MET A 335 -9.80 -5.94 16.30
CA MET A 335 -8.70 -5.75 15.35
C MET A 335 -9.27 -5.53 13.95
N MET A 336 -8.64 -4.65 13.16
CA MET A 336 -8.96 -4.47 11.75
C MET A 336 -7.85 -5.00 10.84
N PHE A 337 -8.22 -5.81 9.85
CA PHE A 337 -7.31 -6.20 8.78
C PHE A 337 -7.30 -5.14 7.67
N LEU A 338 -6.15 -4.56 7.43
CA LEU A 338 -5.94 -3.46 6.46
C LEU A 338 -5.09 -3.87 5.24
N GLY A 339 -4.86 -5.16 5.02
CA GLY A 339 -3.99 -5.63 3.94
C GLY A 339 -4.49 -5.23 2.56
N ASP A 340 -5.74 -5.58 2.28
CA ASP A 340 -6.33 -5.40 0.95
C ASP A 340 -7.58 -4.50 0.96
N HIS A 341 -8.02 -4.03 2.13
CA HIS A 341 -9.39 -3.56 2.31
C HIS A 341 -9.49 -2.35 3.22
N TRP A 342 -9.04 -1.22 2.74
CA TRP A 342 -9.20 0.04 3.47
C TRP A 342 -10.59 0.64 3.34
N ILE A 343 -11.59 -0.13 3.00
CA ILE A 343 -12.92 0.31 2.56
C ILE A 343 -13.51 1.35 3.50
N GLY A 344 -13.44 2.60 3.07
CA GLY A 344 -13.92 3.78 3.79
C GLY A 344 -13.20 4.09 5.11
N THR A 345 -12.20 3.33 5.52
CA THR A 345 -11.53 3.51 6.83
C THR A 345 -10.37 4.49 6.83
N GLU A 346 -9.65 4.65 5.72
CA GLU A 346 -8.50 5.56 5.57
C GLU A 346 -7.67 5.67 6.87
N PRO A 347 -6.71 4.77 7.14
CA PRO A 347 -6.12 4.60 8.47
C PRO A 347 -5.32 5.81 8.96
N TYR A 348 -4.97 6.72 8.06
CA TYR A 348 -4.34 8.00 8.40
C TYR A 348 -5.32 9.17 8.41
N GLY A 349 -6.59 8.92 8.11
CA GLY A 349 -7.64 9.91 8.15
C GLY A 349 -7.99 10.34 9.59
N LYS A 350 -8.48 11.54 9.73
CA LYS A 350 -8.76 12.17 11.05
C LYS A 350 -9.80 11.46 11.91
N TYR A 351 -10.63 10.58 11.32
CA TYR A 351 -11.68 9.86 12.05
C TYR A 351 -11.23 8.48 12.55
N PHE A 352 -10.15 7.92 12.01
CA PHE A 352 -9.75 6.54 12.24
C PHE A 352 -9.49 6.22 13.72
N ALA A 353 -8.71 7.05 14.41
CA ALA A 353 -8.43 6.87 15.84
C ALA A 353 -9.68 6.84 16.72
N GLY A 354 -10.76 7.52 16.29
CA GLY A 354 -12.04 7.57 16.99
C GLY A 354 -12.84 6.25 16.95
N ILE A 355 -12.46 5.29 16.10
CA ILE A 355 -13.06 3.96 16.04
C ILE A 355 -12.81 3.20 17.36
N GLY A 356 -11.64 3.36 17.96
CA GLY A 356 -11.24 2.70 19.21
C GLY A 356 -10.80 1.25 19.01
N LEU A 357 -10.22 0.92 17.85
CA LEU A 357 -9.62 -0.39 17.62
C LEU A 357 -8.44 -0.65 18.58
N ASP A 358 -8.33 -1.88 19.09
CA ASP A 358 -7.17 -2.29 19.87
C ASP A 358 -5.96 -2.55 18.99
N ALA A 359 -6.17 -3.07 17.77
CA ALA A 359 -5.10 -3.39 16.87
C ALA A 359 -5.47 -3.25 15.39
N VAL A 360 -4.42 -3.14 14.59
CA VAL A 360 -4.49 -3.31 13.13
C VAL A 360 -3.51 -4.38 12.70
N VAL A 361 -3.88 -5.10 11.63
CA VAL A 361 -3.01 -6.06 10.97
C VAL A 361 -3.05 -5.84 9.47
N GLY A 362 -1.91 -5.94 8.79
CA GLY A 362 -1.85 -5.80 7.34
C GLY A 362 -0.78 -6.68 6.71
N SER A 363 -0.85 -6.81 5.38
CA SER A 363 0.09 -7.58 4.58
C SER A 363 1.45 -6.89 4.55
N VAL A 364 2.52 -7.64 4.76
CA VAL A 364 3.90 -7.14 4.76
C VAL A 364 4.76 -7.98 3.81
N GLY A 365 5.09 -7.41 2.67
CA GLY A 365 6.00 -7.97 1.67
C GLY A 365 7.22 -7.10 1.39
N SER A 366 7.29 -5.91 2.02
CA SER A 366 8.34 -4.93 1.80
C SER A 366 8.46 -3.99 2.99
N GLY A 367 9.46 -3.11 2.98
CA GLY A 367 9.58 -2.04 3.96
C GLY A 367 8.45 -1.01 3.85
N VAL A 368 7.99 -0.73 2.64
CA VAL A 368 6.86 0.19 2.39
C VAL A 368 5.58 -0.34 3.02
N THR A 369 5.20 -1.58 2.72
CA THR A 369 3.99 -2.19 3.27
C THR A 369 4.06 -2.35 4.79
N LEU A 370 5.26 -2.57 5.34
CA LEU A 370 5.46 -2.56 6.78
C LEU A 370 5.17 -1.17 7.38
N ARG A 371 5.77 -0.11 6.81
CA ARG A 371 5.56 1.26 7.29
C ARG A 371 4.09 1.68 7.17
N MET A 372 3.37 1.23 6.13
CA MET A 372 1.92 1.44 6.02
C MET A 372 1.14 0.97 7.26
N ILE A 373 1.63 -0.03 7.97
CA ILE A 373 0.98 -0.56 9.17
C ILE A 373 1.59 0.02 10.44
N SER A 374 2.91 0.02 10.55
CA SER A 374 3.61 0.45 11.78
C SER A 374 3.45 1.94 12.09
N ASP A 375 3.23 2.78 11.08
CA ASP A 375 3.04 4.23 11.27
C ASP A 375 1.58 4.63 11.60
N ILE A 376 0.62 3.67 11.63
CA ILE A 376 -0.76 3.92 12.05
C ILE A 376 -0.79 4.29 13.53
N LYS A 377 -1.54 5.33 13.87
CA LYS A 377 -1.71 5.81 15.25
C LYS A 377 -3.14 5.54 15.75
N GLY A 378 -3.30 5.56 17.06
CA GLY A 378 -4.60 5.39 17.70
C GLY A 378 -5.03 3.94 17.90
N VAL A 379 -4.08 2.99 17.84
CA VAL A 379 -4.24 1.58 18.23
C VAL A 379 -3.25 1.20 19.30
N ASN A 380 -3.53 0.14 20.06
CA ASN A 380 -2.68 -0.33 21.15
C ASN A 380 -1.47 -1.13 20.62
N TYR A 381 -1.65 -1.88 19.52
CA TYR A 381 -0.58 -2.63 18.88
C TYR A 381 -0.82 -2.84 17.37
N THR A 382 0.27 -3.13 16.67
CA THR A 382 0.29 -3.41 15.23
C THR A 382 0.82 -4.81 14.96
N GLU A 383 0.26 -5.48 13.95
CA GLU A 383 0.70 -6.80 13.51
C GLU A 383 0.98 -6.80 12.00
N GLY A 384 2.13 -7.33 11.60
CA GLY A 384 2.46 -7.55 10.20
C GLY A 384 2.19 -8.99 9.80
N ARG A 385 1.39 -9.20 8.77
CA ARG A 385 1.16 -10.52 8.15
C ARG A 385 2.19 -10.70 7.04
N LEU A 386 3.26 -11.43 7.34
CA LEU A 386 4.38 -11.57 6.42
C LEU A 386 4.01 -12.43 5.20
N LEU A 387 4.47 -12.00 4.03
CA LEU A 387 4.38 -12.75 2.80
C LEU A 387 5.55 -13.76 2.68
N PRO A 388 5.40 -14.86 1.91
CA PRO A 388 4.19 -15.21 1.15
C PRO A 388 3.04 -15.73 2.03
N TYR A 389 1.82 -15.53 1.58
CA TYR A 389 0.69 -16.23 2.17
C TYR A 389 0.72 -17.71 1.78
N PHE A 390 0.22 -18.56 2.69
CA PHE A 390 0.17 -20.01 2.46
C PHE A 390 -0.98 -20.36 1.51
N PHE A 391 -0.81 -19.98 0.23
CA PHE A 391 -1.77 -20.23 -0.84
C PHE A 391 -1.15 -21.10 -1.95
N PRO A 392 -2.00 -21.78 -2.74
CA PRO A 392 -1.53 -22.71 -3.77
C PRO A 392 -0.76 -22.09 -4.94
N ASP A 393 -0.87 -20.78 -5.14
CA ASP A 393 -0.14 -20.03 -6.18
C ASP A 393 1.37 -19.94 -5.89
N VAL A 394 1.74 -19.93 -4.60
CA VAL A 394 3.15 -19.91 -4.17
C VAL A 394 3.61 -21.29 -3.69
N PHE A 395 2.78 -22.00 -2.92
CA PHE A 395 3.09 -23.33 -2.37
C PHE A 395 2.70 -24.46 -3.33
N CYS A 396 3.27 -24.44 -4.54
CA CYS A 396 3.02 -25.38 -5.61
C CYS A 396 4.34 -25.89 -6.22
N GLU A 397 4.24 -26.89 -7.12
CA GLU A 397 5.41 -27.37 -7.86
C GLU A 397 5.98 -26.25 -8.74
N GLY A 398 7.26 -25.95 -8.57
CA GLY A 398 7.95 -24.86 -9.26
C GLY A 398 7.86 -23.50 -8.54
N GLY A 399 7.10 -23.37 -7.47
CA GLY A 399 7.11 -22.18 -6.60
C GLY A 399 8.36 -22.08 -5.73
N ASP A 400 8.69 -20.87 -5.27
CA ASP A 400 9.81 -20.59 -4.37
C ASP A 400 9.40 -19.80 -3.13
N PRO A 401 8.61 -20.41 -2.21
CA PRO A 401 8.16 -19.71 -1.00
C PRO A 401 9.33 -19.30 -0.09
N ILE A 402 10.45 -20.01 -0.14
CA ILE A 402 11.62 -19.72 0.68
C ILE A 402 12.33 -18.46 0.17
N GLY A 403 12.60 -18.39 -1.13
CA GLY A 403 13.21 -17.23 -1.76
C GLY A 403 12.35 -15.97 -1.59
N GLU A 404 11.03 -16.11 -1.77
CA GLU A 404 10.09 -15.01 -1.55
C GLU A 404 10.09 -14.53 -0.09
N ALA A 405 9.99 -15.42 0.88
CA ALA A 405 10.04 -15.05 2.31
C ALA A 405 11.35 -14.33 2.67
N ARG A 406 12.48 -14.80 2.16
CA ARG A 406 13.79 -14.18 2.36
C ARG A 406 13.86 -12.77 1.78
N SER A 407 13.44 -12.61 0.53
CA SER A 407 13.42 -11.31 -0.14
C SER A 407 12.54 -10.31 0.61
N ASN A 408 11.33 -10.74 1.00
CA ASN A 408 10.40 -9.92 1.74
C ASN A 408 10.94 -9.53 3.12
N TRP A 409 11.57 -10.48 3.84
CA TRP A 409 12.14 -10.20 5.15
C TRP A 409 13.31 -9.23 5.10
N MET A 410 14.21 -9.36 4.13
CA MET A 410 15.34 -8.43 3.96
C MET A 410 14.88 -6.98 3.82
N LYS A 411 13.79 -6.73 3.11
CA LYS A 411 13.19 -5.40 2.98
C LYS A 411 12.47 -4.97 4.26
N ALA A 412 11.61 -5.84 4.80
CA ALA A 412 10.80 -5.54 5.97
C ALA A 412 11.64 -5.23 7.22
N ARG A 413 12.71 -5.99 7.50
CA ARG A 413 13.55 -5.78 8.70
C ARG A 413 14.22 -4.41 8.75
N ARG A 414 14.58 -3.82 7.59
CA ARG A 414 15.11 -2.45 7.50
C ARG A 414 14.12 -1.46 8.10
N ALA A 415 12.86 -1.59 7.69
CA ALA A 415 11.77 -0.75 8.18
C ALA A 415 11.43 -1.02 9.65
N ILE A 416 11.49 -2.28 10.12
CA ILE A 416 11.29 -2.64 11.54
C ILE A 416 12.29 -1.92 12.45
N LEU A 417 13.55 -1.84 12.04
CA LEU A 417 14.58 -1.13 12.79
C LEU A 417 14.30 0.39 12.93
N ARG A 418 13.43 0.94 12.10
CA ARG A 418 13.02 2.37 12.15
C ARG A 418 11.65 2.57 12.77
N SER A 419 10.68 1.73 12.41
CA SER A 419 9.30 1.81 12.89
C SER A 419 8.80 0.39 13.18
N PRO A 420 9.01 -0.13 14.39
CA PRO A 420 8.73 -1.54 14.70
C PRO A 420 7.23 -1.83 14.68
N LEU A 421 6.91 -3.03 14.18
CA LEU A 421 5.64 -3.68 14.49
C LEU A 421 5.72 -4.31 15.88
N ASP A 422 4.58 -4.41 16.57
CA ASP A 422 4.53 -5.07 17.87
C ASP A 422 4.53 -6.60 17.75
N ARG A 423 3.97 -7.12 16.65
CA ARG A 423 3.78 -8.54 16.37
C ARG A 423 3.96 -8.84 14.90
N ILE A 424 4.30 -10.08 14.60
CA ILE A 424 4.26 -10.64 13.24
C ILE A 424 3.35 -11.86 13.20
N GLY A 425 2.88 -12.22 12.02
CA GLY A 425 2.06 -13.40 11.78
C GLY A 425 2.15 -13.85 10.32
N TYR A 426 1.46 -14.94 10.04
CA TYR A 426 1.35 -15.50 8.70
C TYR A 426 -0.12 -15.70 8.33
N GLY A 427 -0.40 -15.76 7.03
CA GLY A 427 -1.74 -15.94 6.49
C GLY A 427 -1.88 -17.18 5.62
N GLY A 428 -3.11 -17.55 5.27
CA GLY A 428 -3.43 -18.71 4.43
C GLY A 428 -3.53 -20.01 5.19
N TYR A 429 -3.37 -21.13 4.48
CA TYR A 429 -3.63 -22.49 4.98
C TYR A 429 -2.36 -23.16 5.49
N LEU A 430 -2.27 -23.39 6.79
CA LEU A 430 -1.06 -23.93 7.44
C LEU A 430 -0.58 -25.25 6.81
N LYS A 431 -1.50 -26.12 6.37
CA LYS A 431 -1.15 -27.41 5.75
C LYS A 431 -0.30 -27.28 4.48
N LEU A 432 -0.40 -26.17 3.77
CA LEU A 432 0.44 -25.92 2.58
C LEU A 432 1.88 -25.66 3.00
N ALA A 433 2.10 -24.84 4.04
CA ALA A 433 3.41 -24.52 4.57
C ALA A 433 4.09 -25.77 5.17
N THR A 434 3.34 -26.66 5.82
CA THR A 434 3.89 -27.88 6.47
C THR A 434 4.54 -28.85 5.49
N GLY A 435 4.15 -28.79 4.22
CA GLY A 435 4.79 -29.54 3.12
C GLY A 435 6.20 -29.07 2.75
N TRP A 436 6.66 -27.93 3.30
CA TRP A 436 7.91 -27.24 2.96
C TRP A 436 8.82 -27.09 4.20
N PRO A 437 9.58 -28.13 4.60
CA PRO A 437 10.39 -28.04 5.84
C PRO A 437 11.40 -26.89 5.85
N GLY A 438 12.03 -26.58 4.72
CA GLY A 438 12.96 -25.45 4.61
C GLY A 438 12.27 -24.08 4.77
N PHE A 439 10.99 -23.97 4.44
CA PHE A 439 10.21 -22.78 4.70
C PHE A 439 9.90 -22.61 6.21
N ILE A 440 9.59 -23.69 6.91
CA ILE A 440 9.40 -23.65 8.38
C ILE A 440 10.69 -23.23 9.09
N GLU A 441 11.86 -23.71 8.62
CA GLU A 441 13.16 -23.27 9.12
C GLU A 441 13.38 -21.76 8.87
N GLU A 442 13.00 -21.27 7.68
CA GLU A 442 13.07 -19.83 7.38
C GLU A 442 12.15 -19.00 8.29
N ILE A 443 10.91 -19.44 8.52
CA ILE A 443 10.02 -18.78 9.50
C ILE A 443 10.67 -18.72 10.88
N GLN A 444 11.34 -19.80 11.31
CA GLN A 444 12.01 -19.86 12.62
C GLN A 444 13.12 -18.81 12.71
N ASN A 445 13.92 -18.64 11.64
CA ASN A 445 14.97 -17.63 11.58
C ASN A 445 14.37 -16.22 11.65
N VAL A 446 13.34 -15.94 10.86
CA VAL A 446 12.63 -14.65 10.83
C VAL A 446 12.07 -14.29 12.20
N VAL A 447 11.38 -15.23 12.85
CA VAL A 447 10.79 -15.03 14.18
C VAL A 447 11.88 -14.80 15.24
N GLY A 448 12.97 -15.53 15.15
CA GLY A 448 14.13 -15.37 16.03
C GLY A 448 14.75 -13.97 15.88
N GLU A 449 15.02 -13.55 14.66
CA GLU A 449 15.58 -12.22 14.36
C GLU A 449 14.62 -11.09 14.78
N PHE A 450 13.31 -11.23 14.52
CA PHE A 450 12.30 -10.26 14.96
C PHE A 450 12.30 -10.06 16.49
N ARG A 451 12.40 -11.14 17.26
CA ARG A 451 12.48 -11.07 18.72
C ARG A 451 13.79 -10.45 19.21
N GLN A 452 14.92 -10.79 18.56
CA GLN A 452 16.21 -10.15 18.86
C GLN A 452 16.17 -8.64 18.62
N ILE A 453 15.50 -8.19 17.56
CA ILE A 453 15.30 -6.76 17.30
C ILE A 453 14.59 -6.12 18.49
N HIS A 454 13.45 -6.65 18.93
CA HIS A 454 12.72 -6.12 20.06
C HIS A 454 13.52 -6.17 21.39
N GLU A 455 14.30 -7.22 21.60
CA GLU A 455 15.16 -7.37 22.79
C GLU A 455 16.25 -6.29 22.84
N ASN A 456 16.86 -5.97 21.70
CA ASN A 456 17.90 -4.97 21.61
C ASN A 456 17.36 -3.54 21.60
N MET A 457 16.22 -3.30 20.95
CA MET A 457 15.56 -1.98 20.92
C MET A 457 14.97 -1.58 22.27
N GLN A 458 14.41 -2.52 23.03
CA GLN A 458 13.72 -2.30 24.33
C GLN A 458 12.65 -1.19 24.28
N GLY A 459 11.99 -1.02 23.14
CA GLY A 459 10.98 0.02 22.92
C GLY A 459 11.53 1.43 22.70
N THR A 460 12.85 1.59 22.59
CA THR A 460 13.48 2.87 22.28
C THR A 460 13.44 3.17 20.77
N LYS A 461 13.71 4.41 20.41
CA LYS A 461 13.76 4.85 19.01
C LYS A 461 15.20 4.79 18.48
N SER A 462 15.31 4.44 17.19
CA SER A 462 16.58 4.60 16.49
C SER A 462 16.91 6.08 16.24
N TYR A 463 18.21 6.37 16.07
CA TYR A 463 18.67 7.69 15.65
C TYR A 463 18.04 8.10 14.33
N VAL A 464 17.64 9.36 14.22
CA VAL A 464 17.20 10.02 12.99
C VAL A 464 18.00 11.30 12.79
N ALA A 465 18.20 11.69 11.54
CA ALA A 465 18.87 12.95 11.19
C ALA A 465 18.09 14.16 11.73
N PRO A 466 18.75 15.30 11.98
CA PRO A 466 18.13 16.46 12.62
C PRO A 466 17.22 17.29 11.71
N PHE A 467 16.73 16.69 10.62
CA PHE A 467 15.78 17.27 9.69
C PHE A 467 14.82 16.19 9.16
N LYS A 468 13.64 16.63 8.70
CA LYS A 468 12.66 15.74 8.09
C LYS A 468 12.77 15.71 6.58
N VAL A 469 12.39 14.58 5.99
CA VAL A 469 12.20 14.41 4.54
C VAL A 469 10.72 14.37 4.25
N ALA A 470 10.24 15.22 3.34
CA ALA A 470 8.84 15.24 2.93
C ALA A 470 8.65 14.63 1.55
N ILE A 471 7.68 13.73 1.42
CA ILE A 471 7.15 13.24 0.13
C ILE A 471 5.98 14.15 -0.25
N LEU A 472 6.09 14.83 -1.39
CA LEU A 472 5.06 15.70 -1.92
C LEU A 472 4.25 15.00 -3.00
N ASN A 473 2.95 14.80 -2.76
CA ASN A 473 1.99 14.29 -3.74
C ASN A 473 0.57 14.83 -3.45
N CYS A 474 -0.43 14.47 -4.26
CA CYS A 474 -1.80 14.96 -4.03
C CYS A 474 -2.50 14.37 -2.81
N TRP A 475 -2.09 13.20 -2.34
CA TRP A 475 -2.70 12.51 -1.20
C TRP A 475 -2.14 12.96 0.16
N GLY A 476 -0.89 13.39 0.20
CA GLY A 476 -0.23 13.88 1.41
C GLY A 476 -0.38 12.94 2.60
N GLY A 477 -0.62 13.50 3.78
CA GLY A 477 -0.76 12.75 5.03
C GLY A 477 -1.95 11.81 5.10
N GLN A 478 -2.93 11.93 4.18
CA GLN A 478 -4.11 11.06 4.16
C GLN A 478 -3.76 9.61 3.80
N ARG A 479 -2.81 9.41 2.88
CA ARG A 479 -2.40 8.09 2.35
C ARG A 479 -0.90 7.93 2.40
N LYS A 480 -0.35 7.84 3.60
CA LYS A 480 1.09 7.65 3.82
C LYS A 480 1.55 6.29 3.32
N TRP A 481 2.77 6.24 2.80
CA TRP A 481 3.42 5.02 2.31
C TRP A 481 2.63 4.31 1.20
N MET A 482 1.66 4.99 0.59
CA MET A 482 0.86 4.40 -0.46
C MET A 482 1.73 4.20 -1.70
N SER A 483 2.07 2.97 -1.95
CA SER A 483 2.48 2.45 -3.24
C SER A 483 1.31 1.64 -3.79
N ASN A 484 1.34 1.30 -5.07
CA ASN A 484 0.30 0.48 -5.65
C ASN A 484 0.39 -1.01 -5.25
N GLN A 485 1.15 -1.31 -4.21
CA GLN A 485 1.35 -2.67 -3.71
C GLN A 485 0.47 -2.93 -2.50
N VAL A 486 -0.79 -3.02 -2.75
CA VAL A 486 -1.66 -3.80 -1.90
C VAL A 486 -1.52 -5.26 -2.34
N HIS A 487 -1.65 -6.20 -1.46
CA HIS A 487 -1.68 -7.63 -1.71
C HIS A 487 -2.53 -7.96 -2.95
N HIS A 488 -2.06 -8.60 -3.96
CA HIS A 488 -2.61 -8.73 -5.31
C HIS A 488 -2.45 -7.48 -6.19
N ALA A 489 -1.62 -6.54 -5.80
CA ALA A 489 -1.37 -5.38 -6.64
C ALA A 489 -0.83 -5.79 -8.00
N ILE A 490 -1.45 -5.25 -9.00
CA ILE A 490 -0.90 -5.28 -10.35
C ILE A 490 0.27 -4.28 -10.35
N TYR A 491 1.45 -4.73 -10.74
CA TYR A 491 2.58 -3.83 -10.97
C TYR A 491 2.23 -2.84 -12.07
N HIS A 492 2.35 -1.57 -11.77
CA HIS A 492 2.19 -0.49 -12.73
C HIS A 492 3.53 0.17 -12.96
N ARG A 493 3.89 0.34 -14.22
CA ARG A 493 5.11 1.01 -14.62
C ARG A 493 5.26 2.38 -13.97
N GLU A 494 4.16 3.10 -13.88
CA GLU A 494 4.07 4.45 -13.35
C GLU A 494 4.41 4.57 -11.87
N THR A 495 4.52 3.46 -11.15
CA THR A 495 4.80 3.46 -9.70
C THR A 495 6.19 2.96 -9.32
N TYR A 496 6.98 2.43 -10.24
CA TYR A 496 8.24 1.79 -9.87
C TYR A 496 9.21 2.75 -9.18
N SER A 497 9.32 3.98 -9.64
CA SER A 497 10.19 5.00 -9.00
C SER A 497 9.63 5.46 -7.67
N GLN A 498 8.32 5.65 -7.58
CA GLN A 498 7.67 5.96 -6.30
C GLN A 498 7.92 4.87 -5.27
N GLU A 499 7.68 3.63 -5.65
CA GLU A 499 7.94 2.49 -4.79
C GLU A 499 9.41 2.39 -4.42
N GLY A 500 10.32 2.56 -5.38
CA GLY A 500 11.76 2.56 -5.14
C GLY A 500 12.20 3.61 -4.13
N VAL A 501 11.72 4.84 -4.26
CA VAL A 501 11.98 5.92 -3.29
C VAL A 501 11.43 5.58 -1.91
N LEU A 502 10.17 5.13 -1.82
CA LEU A 502 9.54 4.78 -0.55
C LEU A 502 10.23 3.58 0.12
N GLU A 503 10.61 2.56 -0.66
CA GLU A 503 11.33 1.40 -0.14
C GLU A 503 12.71 1.80 0.39
N CYS A 504 13.45 2.65 -0.31
CA CYS A 504 14.70 3.22 0.21
C CYS A 504 14.47 3.96 1.54
N LEU A 505 13.52 4.88 1.56
CA LEU A 505 13.21 5.70 2.75
C LEU A 505 12.74 4.86 3.95
N SER A 506 12.10 3.70 3.72
CA SER A 506 11.55 2.88 4.79
C SER A 506 12.57 2.47 5.85
N GLY A 507 13.83 2.24 5.45
CA GLY A 507 14.95 1.88 6.32
C GLY A 507 15.93 3.01 6.63
N MET A 508 15.81 4.19 6.02
CA MET A 508 16.73 5.30 6.19
C MET A 508 16.56 6.05 7.53
N PRO A 509 17.61 6.75 8.03
CA PRO A 509 17.58 7.44 9.30
C PRO A 509 16.88 8.81 9.21
N PHE A 510 15.67 8.86 8.67
CA PHE A 510 14.89 10.09 8.56
C PHE A 510 13.49 9.94 9.13
N ASP A 511 13.00 11.01 9.76
CA ASP A 511 11.56 11.19 9.93
C ASP A 511 10.96 11.58 8.57
N VAL A 512 10.04 10.74 8.06
CA VAL A 512 9.39 10.93 6.76
C VAL A 512 8.00 11.50 6.97
N GLU A 513 7.76 12.67 6.39
CA GLU A 513 6.44 13.29 6.33
C GLU A 513 5.84 13.13 4.93
N PHE A 514 4.52 13.14 4.85
CA PHE A 514 3.79 13.16 3.59
C PHE A 514 2.98 14.44 3.54
N ILE A 515 3.26 15.28 2.55
CA ILE A 515 2.60 16.58 2.39
C ILE A 515 1.86 16.65 1.06
N SER A 516 0.71 17.30 1.09
CA SER A 516 -0.08 17.59 -0.10
C SER A 516 0.28 18.95 -0.71
N PHE A 517 -0.21 19.20 -1.91
CA PHE A 517 -0.10 20.54 -2.51
C PHE A 517 -0.90 21.61 -1.75
N ASP A 518 -1.94 21.22 -1.01
CA ASP A 518 -2.66 22.13 -0.12
C ASP A 518 -1.78 22.53 1.07
N ASP A 519 -1.05 21.59 1.67
CA ASP A 519 -0.08 21.89 2.73
C ASP A 519 1.01 22.87 2.25
N VAL A 520 1.48 22.71 1.01
CA VAL A 520 2.44 23.65 0.41
C VAL A 520 1.84 25.05 0.22
N ARG A 521 0.54 25.15 -0.15
CA ARG A 521 -0.17 26.43 -0.26
C ARG A 521 -0.31 27.15 1.08
N ASP A 522 -0.48 26.37 2.15
CA ASP A 522 -0.64 26.87 3.51
C ASP A 522 0.71 27.21 4.18
N GLY A 523 1.79 26.60 3.72
CA GLY A 523 3.16 26.84 4.18
C GLY A 523 3.93 25.57 4.48
N ILE A 524 5.16 25.47 3.99
CA ILE A 524 6.05 24.32 4.24
C ILE A 524 6.51 24.36 5.71
N PRO A 525 6.36 23.27 6.50
CA PRO A 525 6.86 23.21 7.88
C PRO A 525 8.36 23.47 7.99
N GLU A 526 8.77 24.20 9.02
CA GLU A 526 10.17 24.66 9.22
C GLU A 526 11.16 23.51 9.47
N ASP A 527 10.71 22.36 9.95
CA ASP A 527 11.53 21.19 10.26
C ASP A 527 11.76 20.26 9.04
N ILE A 528 11.15 20.56 7.89
CA ILE A 528 11.43 19.89 6.64
C ILE A 528 12.75 20.43 6.06
N GLY A 529 13.74 19.55 5.89
CA GLY A 529 14.99 19.89 5.24
C GLY A 529 15.00 19.58 3.75
N VAL A 530 14.28 18.52 3.33
CA VAL A 530 14.25 18.07 1.93
C VAL A 530 12.83 17.70 1.52
N ILE A 531 12.42 18.14 0.33
CA ILE A 531 11.17 17.72 -0.32
C ILE A 531 11.51 16.82 -1.49
N ILE A 532 10.85 15.67 -1.61
CA ILE A 532 10.95 14.74 -2.73
C ILE A 532 9.62 14.73 -3.48
N ASN A 533 9.65 14.96 -4.78
CA ASN A 533 8.53 14.77 -5.68
C ASN A 533 8.88 13.68 -6.70
N VAL A 534 8.09 12.62 -6.74
CA VAL A 534 8.37 11.42 -7.53
C VAL A 534 7.13 10.91 -8.24
N GLY A 535 7.28 10.42 -9.44
CA GLY A 535 6.22 9.76 -10.22
C GLY A 535 6.17 10.22 -11.66
N ASP A 536 5.24 9.64 -12.42
CA ASP A 536 5.02 9.97 -13.81
C ASP A 536 4.14 11.22 -13.96
N ALA A 537 4.30 11.91 -15.07
CA ALA A 537 3.53 13.10 -15.40
C ALA A 537 2.01 12.84 -15.35
N TYR A 538 1.27 13.86 -15.01
CA TYR A 538 -0.20 13.84 -14.96
C TYR A 538 -0.80 12.88 -13.94
N THR A 539 -0.02 12.34 -13.02
CA THR A 539 -0.49 11.50 -11.93
C THR A 539 -0.64 12.28 -10.62
N ALA A 540 -1.42 11.75 -9.68
CA ALA A 540 -1.52 12.27 -8.32
C ALA A 540 -0.18 12.23 -7.57
N PHE A 541 0.76 11.38 -8.01
CA PHE A 541 2.07 11.23 -7.39
C PHE A 541 3.00 12.39 -7.74
N SER A 542 3.13 12.72 -9.04
CA SER A 542 3.92 13.88 -9.46
C SER A 542 3.19 15.21 -9.29
N GLY A 543 1.84 15.24 -9.32
CA GLY A 543 1.03 16.41 -8.97
C GLY A 543 0.26 17.08 -10.11
N ALA A 544 0.54 16.73 -11.36
CA ALA A 544 -0.17 17.25 -12.55
C ALA A 544 -0.38 18.78 -12.53
N GLU A 545 -1.64 19.26 -12.71
CA GLU A 545 -2.01 20.68 -12.78
C GLU A 545 -1.69 21.49 -11.52
N ASN A 546 -1.37 20.87 -10.39
CA ASN A 546 -0.91 21.63 -9.21
C ASN A 546 0.35 22.44 -9.50
N TRP A 547 1.15 22.04 -10.49
CA TRP A 547 2.39 22.73 -10.84
C TRP A 547 2.21 24.00 -11.68
N ILE A 548 1.00 24.33 -12.11
CA ILE A 548 0.69 25.65 -12.70
C ILE A 548 0.15 26.65 -11.67
N ASP A 549 -0.02 26.22 -10.42
CA ASP A 549 -0.40 27.12 -9.33
C ASP A 549 0.79 27.98 -8.88
N GLU A 550 0.65 29.28 -9.02
CA GLU A 550 1.65 30.28 -8.60
C GLU A 550 2.09 30.07 -7.15
N LYS A 551 1.13 29.80 -6.23
CA LYS A 551 1.45 29.61 -4.81
C LYS A 551 2.37 28.41 -4.57
N VAL A 552 2.12 27.30 -5.25
CA VAL A 552 2.92 26.09 -5.12
C VAL A 552 4.34 26.31 -5.62
N VAL A 553 4.48 26.73 -6.88
CA VAL A 553 5.82 26.89 -7.47
C VAL A 553 6.66 27.95 -6.78
N THR A 554 6.04 29.05 -6.33
CA THR A 554 6.78 30.09 -5.60
C THR A 554 7.14 29.68 -4.17
N ALA A 555 6.30 28.88 -3.50
CA ALA A 555 6.62 28.34 -2.18
C ALA A 555 7.84 27.43 -2.23
N ILE A 556 7.88 26.48 -3.19
CA ILE A 556 9.01 25.56 -3.36
C ILE A 556 10.29 26.33 -3.76
N ARG A 557 10.21 27.26 -4.73
CA ARG A 557 11.37 28.10 -5.08
C ARG A 557 11.95 28.84 -3.90
N ARG A 558 11.07 29.45 -3.08
CA ARG A 558 11.49 30.17 -1.85
C ARG A 558 12.14 29.21 -0.86
N PHE A 559 11.56 28.04 -0.65
CA PHE A 559 12.08 27.01 0.24
C PHE A 559 13.52 26.64 -0.15
N VAL A 560 13.78 26.35 -1.43
CA VAL A 560 15.11 26.00 -1.92
C VAL A 560 16.07 27.20 -1.90
N ASP A 561 15.62 28.39 -2.33
CA ASP A 561 16.43 29.61 -2.31
C ASP A 561 16.94 29.94 -0.90
N GLN A 562 16.19 29.59 0.13
CA GLN A 562 16.54 29.81 1.53
C GLN A 562 17.44 28.73 2.15
N GLY A 563 17.73 27.64 1.44
CA GLY A 563 18.64 26.58 1.87
C GLY A 563 17.97 25.20 2.02
N GLY A 564 16.68 25.03 1.69
CA GLY A 564 16.02 23.73 1.63
C GLY A 564 16.47 22.92 0.44
N GLY A 565 16.28 21.60 0.51
CA GLY A 565 16.61 20.64 -0.56
C GLY A 565 15.39 20.22 -1.38
N PHE A 566 15.58 20.02 -2.69
CA PHE A 566 14.52 19.48 -3.54
C PHE A 566 15.04 18.33 -4.41
N ILE A 567 14.37 17.16 -4.31
CA ILE A 567 14.73 15.99 -5.13
C ILE A 567 13.57 15.66 -6.05
N GLY A 568 13.86 15.54 -7.34
CA GLY A 568 12.91 15.10 -8.36
C GLY A 568 13.27 13.74 -8.91
N VAL A 569 12.29 12.83 -9.04
CA VAL A 569 12.52 11.48 -9.59
C VAL A 569 11.46 11.16 -10.64
N GLY A 570 11.92 10.69 -11.80
CA GLY A 570 11.06 10.39 -12.94
C GLY A 570 10.61 11.65 -13.67
N GLU A 571 9.34 11.98 -13.62
CA GLU A 571 8.77 13.20 -14.19
C GLU A 571 8.25 14.16 -13.11
N PRO A 572 9.14 14.63 -12.21
CA PRO A 572 8.75 15.55 -11.15
C PRO A 572 8.32 16.90 -11.72
N THR A 573 7.36 17.54 -11.09
CA THR A 573 6.90 18.88 -11.47
C THR A 573 6.40 19.00 -12.92
N ALA A 574 6.06 17.86 -13.55
CA ALA A 574 5.72 17.77 -14.96
C ALA A 574 4.29 18.28 -15.25
N TYR A 575 4.22 19.34 -16.01
CA TYR A 575 3.00 19.84 -16.63
C TYR A 575 3.39 20.80 -17.78
N GLN A 576 3.02 20.45 -18.99
CA GLN A 576 3.35 21.32 -20.17
C GLN A 576 2.67 22.68 -20.05
N HIS A 577 3.42 23.71 -19.65
CA HIS A 577 2.92 25.06 -19.47
C HIS A 577 4.02 26.10 -19.67
N GLN A 578 3.70 27.23 -20.32
CA GLN A 578 4.58 28.40 -20.53
C GLN A 578 6.00 28.04 -21.07
N GLY A 579 6.06 27.06 -21.97
CA GLY A 579 7.29 26.67 -22.63
C GLY A 579 8.20 25.75 -21.83
N ARG A 580 7.76 25.22 -20.69
CA ARG A 580 8.47 24.26 -19.87
C ARG A 580 7.65 22.99 -19.70
N TYR A 581 8.33 21.88 -19.55
CA TYR A 581 7.75 20.62 -19.14
C TYR A 581 7.84 20.42 -17.62
N PHE A 582 9.03 20.55 -17.04
CA PHE A 582 9.20 20.63 -15.60
C PHE A 582 9.03 22.06 -15.12
N GLN A 583 7.98 22.34 -14.36
CA GLN A 583 7.67 23.68 -13.93
C GLN A 583 8.69 24.29 -12.94
N LEU A 584 9.50 23.41 -12.29
CA LEU A 584 10.65 23.78 -11.49
C LEU A 584 11.99 23.42 -12.17
N SER A 585 12.06 23.46 -13.50
CA SER A 585 13.28 23.17 -14.25
C SER A 585 14.46 24.08 -13.88
N ASP A 586 14.20 25.31 -13.43
CA ASP A 586 15.20 26.23 -12.89
C ASP A 586 15.76 25.78 -11.52
N VAL A 587 14.96 25.16 -10.68
CA VAL A 587 15.38 24.55 -9.41
C VAL A 587 16.12 23.24 -9.67
N LEU A 588 15.55 22.36 -10.48
CA LEU A 588 16.11 21.02 -10.76
C LEU A 588 17.39 21.05 -11.63
N GLY A 589 17.59 22.13 -12.41
CA GLY A 589 18.69 22.21 -13.37
C GLY A 589 18.47 21.35 -14.63
N VAL A 590 17.27 20.82 -14.82
CA VAL A 590 16.91 19.97 -15.96
C VAL A 590 15.52 20.30 -16.49
N ASP A 591 15.29 19.98 -17.78
CA ASP A 591 13.97 19.93 -18.38
C ASP A 591 13.89 18.76 -19.39
N ARG A 592 12.69 18.43 -19.84
CA ARG A 592 12.46 17.40 -20.84
C ARG A 592 12.35 18.00 -22.24
N GLU A 593 13.05 17.39 -23.22
CA GLU A 593 12.94 17.76 -24.62
C GLU A 593 11.59 17.32 -25.19
N MET A 594 10.81 18.29 -25.64
CA MET A 594 9.49 18.10 -26.21
C MET A 594 9.46 18.28 -27.75
N GLU A 595 10.62 18.45 -28.36
CA GLU A 595 10.76 18.68 -29.82
C GLU A 595 10.07 19.95 -30.34
N PHE A 596 9.79 20.91 -29.46
CA PHE A 596 9.17 22.19 -29.83
C PHE A 596 10.17 23.30 -30.08
N SER A 597 11.44 23.05 -29.82
CA SER A 597 12.50 24.04 -29.99
C SER A 597 13.54 23.54 -30.98
N LEU A 598 14.05 24.46 -31.78
CA LEU A 598 15.22 24.23 -32.63
C LEU A 598 16.53 24.66 -31.94
N SER A 599 16.48 24.94 -30.64
CA SER A 599 17.70 25.27 -29.88
C SER A 599 18.65 24.08 -29.82
N THR A 600 19.92 24.33 -30.04
CA THR A 600 20.97 23.33 -29.95
C THR A 600 21.93 23.58 -28.80
N ASP A 601 21.57 24.51 -27.90
CA ASP A 601 22.40 24.89 -26.74
C ASP A 601 22.26 23.87 -25.60
N LYS A 602 22.50 22.59 -25.91
CA LYS A 602 22.48 21.48 -24.98
C LYS A 602 23.91 20.93 -24.90
N TYR A 603 24.59 21.23 -23.81
CA TYR A 603 25.93 20.74 -23.56
C TYR A 603 25.86 19.73 -22.44
N ASN A 604 26.28 18.51 -22.71
CA ASN A 604 26.23 17.39 -21.77
C ASN A 604 27.67 16.97 -21.47
N GLU A 605 28.37 17.74 -20.66
CA GLU A 605 29.66 17.33 -20.11
C GLU A 605 29.40 16.66 -18.76
N MET A 606 29.60 15.34 -18.71
CA MET A 606 29.43 14.55 -17.49
C MET A 606 30.69 14.67 -16.62
N ASP A 607 30.49 14.94 -15.35
CA ASP A 607 31.51 14.83 -14.32
C ASP A 607 30.93 14.04 -13.11
N PRO A 608 31.30 12.76 -12.95
CA PRO A 608 30.79 11.92 -11.87
C PRO A 608 31.44 12.17 -10.50
N HIS A 609 32.45 13.07 -10.43
CA HIS A 609 33.16 13.35 -9.19
C HIS A 609 32.29 14.20 -8.26
N HIS A 610 31.48 13.53 -7.43
CA HIS A 610 30.56 14.18 -6.52
C HIS A 610 30.32 13.33 -5.27
N PHE A 611 30.03 13.98 -4.13
CA PHE A 611 29.70 13.33 -2.86
C PHE A 611 28.65 12.22 -3.00
N ILE A 612 27.64 12.41 -3.83
CA ILE A 612 26.53 11.43 -4.03
C ILE A 612 27.07 10.08 -4.54
N LEU A 613 28.16 10.06 -5.30
CA LEU A 613 28.71 8.87 -5.95
C LEU A 613 30.01 8.35 -5.30
N GLU A 614 30.46 8.90 -4.17
CA GLU A 614 31.75 8.51 -3.55
C GLU A 614 31.86 7.03 -3.23
N ASP A 615 30.75 6.33 -2.91
CA ASP A 615 30.76 4.90 -2.55
C ASP A 615 30.31 3.99 -3.70
N ILE A 616 30.07 4.54 -4.87
CA ILE A 616 29.42 3.83 -5.97
C ILE A 616 30.44 3.38 -7.00
N ASP A 617 30.52 2.06 -7.15
CA ASP A 617 31.35 1.41 -8.16
C ASP A 617 30.43 0.77 -9.23
N GLY A 618 30.70 1.10 -10.51
CA GLY A 618 29.96 0.53 -11.63
C GLY A 618 28.74 1.34 -12.08
N ASP A 619 27.93 0.72 -12.93
CA ASP A 619 26.77 1.37 -13.55
C ASP A 619 25.62 1.55 -12.54
N ILE A 620 24.89 2.66 -12.68
CA ILE A 620 23.69 2.94 -11.87
C ILE A 620 22.47 2.43 -12.64
N ASP A 621 21.58 1.72 -11.95
CA ASP A 621 20.32 1.25 -12.51
C ASP A 621 19.23 2.33 -12.30
N PHE A 622 18.81 2.97 -13.37
CA PHE A 622 17.69 3.91 -13.38
C PHE A 622 16.37 3.24 -13.79
N GLY A 623 16.37 1.93 -14.03
CA GLY A 623 15.19 1.19 -14.48
C GLY A 623 14.66 1.67 -15.83
N GLU A 624 13.35 1.78 -15.97
CA GLU A 624 12.70 2.37 -17.14
C GLU A 624 12.63 3.90 -17.03
N GLY A 625 13.76 4.55 -16.74
CA GLY A 625 13.85 5.97 -16.44
C GLY A 625 13.30 6.90 -17.53
N THR A 626 12.97 8.11 -17.14
CA THR A 626 12.50 9.16 -18.06
C THR A 626 13.58 9.52 -19.05
N SER A 627 13.27 9.42 -20.33
CA SER A 627 14.19 9.75 -21.43
C SER A 627 14.09 11.22 -21.86
N ARG A 628 15.04 11.66 -22.69
CA ARG A 628 15.09 12.99 -23.30
C ARG A 628 15.23 14.13 -22.29
N ILE A 629 15.85 13.88 -21.16
CA ILE A 629 16.17 14.90 -20.17
C ILE A 629 17.47 15.57 -20.58
N TYR A 630 17.51 16.89 -20.48
CA TYR A 630 18.69 17.68 -20.71
C TYR A 630 18.94 18.66 -19.57
N ALA A 631 20.19 18.87 -19.23
CA ALA A 631 20.58 19.85 -18.23
C ALA A 631 20.47 21.27 -18.78
N GLN A 632 20.07 22.20 -17.91
CA GLN A 632 19.93 23.62 -18.25
C GLN A 632 20.33 24.53 -17.09
N GLY A 633 20.65 25.78 -17.38
CA GLY A 633 21.05 26.74 -16.37
C GLY A 633 22.54 26.93 -16.31
N ARG A 634 23.11 27.30 -15.14
CA ARG A 634 24.52 27.63 -14.98
C ARG A 634 25.23 26.95 -13.81
N HIS A 635 24.45 26.27 -12.94
CA HIS A 635 24.94 25.74 -11.66
C HIS A 635 24.70 24.26 -11.53
N TYR A 636 24.43 23.58 -12.64
CA TYR A 636 24.24 22.13 -12.67
C TYR A 636 25.55 21.37 -12.83
N GLN A 637 25.57 20.13 -12.37
CA GLN A 637 26.56 19.11 -12.68
C GLN A 637 25.87 17.82 -13.07
N ILE A 638 26.24 17.23 -14.20
CA ILE A 638 25.70 15.94 -14.66
C ILE A 638 26.57 14.83 -14.06
N LEU A 639 26.00 13.98 -13.25
CA LEU A 639 26.70 12.88 -12.57
C LEU A 639 26.57 11.55 -13.35
N ALA A 640 25.45 11.35 -14.06
CA ALA A 640 25.24 10.20 -14.94
C ALA A 640 24.39 10.60 -16.15
N GLN A 641 24.64 9.92 -17.29
CA GLN A 641 23.90 10.13 -18.54
C GLN A 641 23.86 8.85 -19.39
N ASP A 642 22.80 8.70 -20.19
CA ASP A 642 22.71 7.73 -21.28
C ASP A 642 22.80 8.45 -22.64
N GLY A 643 23.93 8.26 -23.34
CA GLY A 643 24.21 8.98 -24.58
C GLY A 643 24.24 10.49 -24.34
N GLU A 644 23.29 11.22 -24.91
CA GLU A 644 23.15 12.68 -24.76
C GLU A 644 22.11 13.10 -23.70
N TYR A 645 21.45 12.13 -23.04
CA TYR A 645 20.40 12.41 -22.07
C TYR A 645 20.93 12.27 -20.64
N SER A 646 20.59 13.27 -19.83
CA SER A 646 20.98 13.29 -18.41
C SER A 646 20.10 12.37 -17.60
N GLU A 647 20.70 11.58 -16.69
CA GLU A 647 19.99 10.65 -15.81
C GLU A 647 20.09 11.02 -14.33
N LEU A 648 21.25 11.57 -13.92
CA LEU A 648 21.48 12.07 -12.58
C LEU A 648 22.13 13.44 -12.66
N VAL A 649 21.46 14.45 -12.11
CA VAL A 649 21.92 15.85 -12.15
C VAL A 649 21.77 16.48 -10.79
N VAL A 650 22.77 17.25 -10.37
CA VAL A 650 22.68 18.14 -9.20
C VAL A 650 22.66 19.58 -9.67
N ASN A 651 22.00 20.45 -8.91
CA ASN A 651 21.95 21.88 -9.21
C ASN A 651 21.90 22.70 -7.94
N GLU A 652 22.52 23.89 -7.98
CA GLU A 652 22.44 24.91 -6.92
C GLU A 652 21.37 25.94 -7.27
N TYR A 653 20.47 26.23 -6.33
CA TYR A 653 19.44 27.25 -6.47
C TYR A 653 19.37 28.12 -5.22
N GLY A 654 19.82 29.37 -5.33
CA GLY A 654 19.94 30.27 -4.16
C GLY A 654 20.96 29.74 -3.16
N LYS A 655 20.50 29.35 -1.97
CA LYS A 655 21.33 28.73 -0.92
C LYS A 655 21.12 27.22 -0.79
N GLY A 656 20.16 26.68 -1.51
CA GLY A 656 19.81 25.26 -1.44
C GLY A 656 20.29 24.48 -2.64
N HIS A 657 20.10 23.16 -2.55
CA HIS A 657 20.54 22.20 -3.55
C HIS A 657 19.35 21.37 -4.05
N SER A 658 19.46 20.92 -5.29
CA SER A 658 18.51 19.97 -5.84
C SER A 658 19.20 18.79 -6.51
N VAL A 659 18.48 17.69 -6.61
CA VAL A 659 18.93 16.48 -7.30
C VAL A 659 17.82 15.98 -8.20
N TYR A 660 18.15 15.62 -9.43
CA TYR A 660 17.24 14.97 -10.35
C TYR A 660 17.71 13.54 -10.65
N PHE A 661 16.77 12.59 -10.62
CA PHE A 661 16.96 11.20 -11.05
C PHE A 661 15.99 10.88 -12.18
N ALA A 662 16.48 10.29 -13.28
CA ALA A 662 15.61 9.82 -14.36
C ALA A 662 14.66 8.69 -13.92
N GLY A 663 15.06 7.89 -12.95
CA GLY A 663 14.29 6.84 -12.30
C GLY A 663 15.04 6.30 -11.09
N LEU A 664 14.36 5.59 -10.20
CA LEU A 664 14.98 5.03 -8.99
C LEU A 664 14.30 3.73 -8.55
N PRO A 665 14.56 2.59 -9.20
CA PRO A 665 14.15 1.30 -8.66
C PRO A 665 14.91 1.00 -7.36
N TYR A 666 14.31 0.21 -6.47
CA TYR A 666 14.99 -0.18 -5.25
C TYR A 666 16.14 -1.15 -5.51
N SER A 667 17.31 -0.78 -5.01
CA SER A 667 18.46 -1.66 -4.80
C SER A 667 19.30 -1.12 -3.63
N PRO A 668 20.16 -1.90 -2.99
CA PRO A 668 21.09 -1.36 -1.97
C PRO A 668 21.93 -0.19 -2.49
N GLN A 669 22.39 -0.25 -3.74
CA GLN A 669 23.15 0.82 -4.40
C GLN A 669 22.30 2.09 -4.55
N ASN A 670 21.08 1.98 -5.09
CA ASN A 670 20.19 3.13 -5.26
C ASN A 670 19.74 3.71 -3.91
N CYS A 671 19.58 2.85 -2.89
CA CYS A 671 19.35 3.29 -1.52
C CYS A 671 20.51 4.14 -1.00
N ARG A 672 21.77 3.72 -1.22
CA ARG A 672 22.97 4.51 -0.86
C ARG A 672 23.04 5.84 -1.62
N ILE A 673 22.76 5.84 -2.92
CA ILE A 673 22.76 7.05 -3.75
C ILE A 673 21.69 8.03 -3.25
N LEU A 674 20.46 7.56 -2.98
CA LEU A 674 19.39 8.41 -2.46
C LEU A 674 19.71 8.94 -1.07
N LEU A 675 20.29 8.13 -0.18
CA LEU A 675 20.73 8.57 1.15
C LEU A 675 21.70 9.75 1.04
N ARG A 676 22.73 9.64 0.20
CA ARG A 676 23.70 10.71 -0.05
C ARG A 676 23.05 11.93 -0.71
N ALA A 677 22.16 11.72 -1.67
CA ALA A 677 21.42 12.80 -2.32
C ALA A 677 20.57 13.61 -1.34
N ILE A 678 19.94 12.94 -0.36
CA ILE A 678 19.17 13.62 0.68
C ILE A 678 20.05 14.47 1.58
N TYR A 679 21.20 13.95 2.05
CA TYR A 679 22.14 14.75 2.86
C TYR A 679 22.77 15.90 2.08
N TYR A 680 23.11 15.69 0.79
CA TYR A 680 23.57 16.77 -0.08
C TYR A 680 22.49 17.84 -0.28
N ALA A 681 21.27 17.44 -0.58
CA ALA A 681 20.17 18.38 -0.78
C ALA A 681 19.88 19.22 0.49
N ALA A 682 20.06 18.61 1.66
CA ALA A 682 19.93 19.29 2.96
C ALA A 682 21.14 20.17 3.31
N GLY A 683 22.26 20.11 2.57
CA GLY A 683 23.52 20.78 2.93
C GLY A 683 24.15 20.22 4.22
N MET A 684 23.97 18.91 4.48
CA MET A 684 24.36 18.24 5.72
C MET A 684 25.20 16.97 5.48
N GLU A 685 26.12 16.99 4.54
CA GLU A 685 26.96 15.85 4.15
C GLU A 685 27.81 15.32 5.32
N GLU A 686 28.26 16.21 6.21
CA GLU A 686 29.04 15.78 7.38
C GLU A 686 28.18 15.04 8.41
N GLU A 687 26.88 15.32 8.50
CA GLU A 687 25.96 14.59 9.40
C GLU A 687 25.80 13.12 8.97
N MET A 688 25.87 12.82 7.69
CA MET A 688 25.83 11.44 7.21
C MET A 688 26.99 10.60 7.79
N LYS A 689 28.15 11.19 7.98
CA LYS A 689 29.33 10.52 8.53
C LYS A 689 29.21 10.23 10.03
N HIS A 690 28.18 10.75 10.69
CA HIS A 690 27.95 10.54 12.11
C HIS A 690 27.72 9.05 12.43
N TYR A 691 26.90 8.36 11.61
CA TYR A 691 26.66 6.93 11.65
C TYR A 691 26.74 6.37 10.24
N TYR A 692 27.80 5.67 9.93
CA TYR A 692 28.13 5.30 8.58
C TYR A 692 28.73 3.90 8.47
N VAL A 693 28.46 3.21 7.38
CA VAL A 693 29.09 1.92 6.99
C VAL A 693 29.63 2.03 5.57
N THR A 694 30.79 1.44 5.32
CA THR A 694 31.51 1.64 4.04
C THR A 694 30.96 0.79 2.90
N ASN A 695 30.48 -0.41 3.16
CA ASN A 695 29.99 -1.28 2.10
C ASN A 695 28.56 -0.89 1.67
N VAL A 696 28.33 -0.75 0.37
CA VAL A 696 27.06 -0.32 -0.22
C VAL A 696 25.90 -1.29 0.03
N ASP A 697 26.20 -2.58 0.19
CA ASP A 697 25.21 -3.61 0.50
C ASP A 697 24.80 -3.62 1.99
N THR A 698 25.39 -2.75 2.82
CA THR A 698 25.16 -2.73 4.26
C THR A 698 24.49 -1.45 4.73
N GLU A 699 23.73 -1.55 5.82
CA GLU A 699 23.11 -0.42 6.51
C GLU A 699 23.39 -0.50 8.02
N VAL A 700 23.44 0.67 8.69
CA VAL A 700 23.59 0.81 10.12
C VAL A 700 22.39 1.49 10.74
N THR A 701 21.91 0.94 11.86
CA THR A 701 20.88 1.56 12.69
C THR A 701 21.36 1.63 14.12
N VAL A 702 21.34 2.82 14.71
CA VAL A 702 21.83 3.07 16.06
C VAL A 702 20.68 3.37 17.00
N PHE A 703 20.71 2.78 18.18
CA PHE A 703 19.77 2.99 19.28
C PHE A 703 20.50 3.65 20.44
N PRO A 704 20.52 5.01 20.52
CA PRO A 704 21.36 5.71 21.50
C PRO A 704 21.02 5.39 22.96
N GLU A 705 19.72 5.19 23.27
CA GLU A 705 19.27 4.94 24.64
C GLU A 705 19.69 3.56 25.16
N THR A 706 19.65 2.52 24.29
CA THR A 706 20.07 1.16 24.66
C THR A 706 21.55 0.91 24.40
N LYS A 707 22.24 1.87 23.75
CA LYS A 707 23.64 1.73 23.32
C LYS A 707 23.85 0.51 22.42
N ARG A 708 22.90 0.24 21.52
CA ARG A 708 22.96 -0.88 20.58
C ARG A 708 23.06 -0.37 19.15
N ILE A 709 23.81 -1.09 18.34
CA ILE A 709 24.02 -0.84 16.93
C ILE A 709 23.64 -2.08 16.17
N ALA A 710 22.72 -1.94 15.22
CA ALA A 710 22.37 -2.97 14.25
C ALA A 710 23.10 -2.71 12.94
N VAL A 711 23.87 -3.68 12.46
CA VAL A 711 24.49 -3.67 11.13
C VAL A 711 23.89 -4.81 10.34
N ILE A 712 23.31 -4.50 9.17
CA ILE A 712 22.65 -5.47 8.31
C ILE A 712 23.36 -5.58 6.95
N ASN A 713 23.49 -6.82 6.48
CA ASN A 713 23.88 -7.12 5.11
C ASN A 713 22.60 -7.37 4.28
N ASN A 714 22.34 -6.53 3.28
CA ASN A 714 21.18 -6.62 2.39
C ASN A 714 21.45 -7.40 1.11
N ALA A 715 22.55 -8.17 1.06
CA ALA A 715 22.94 -8.98 -0.10
C ALA A 715 22.99 -10.48 0.22
N ASP A 716 22.82 -11.30 -0.80
CA ASP A 716 22.95 -12.78 -0.74
C ASP A 716 24.42 -13.27 -0.84
N LYS A 717 25.38 -12.41 -0.49
CA LYS A 717 26.81 -12.72 -0.47
C LYS A 717 27.46 -12.19 0.81
N PRO A 718 28.53 -12.81 1.30
CA PRO A 718 29.26 -12.26 2.42
C PRO A 718 29.93 -10.92 2.03
N CYS A 719 30.06 -10.03 3.00
CA CYS A 719 30.70 -8.74 2.77
C CYS A 719 31.49 -8.27 4.00
N HIS A 720 32.49 -7.42 3.75
CA HIS A 720 33.22 -6.69 4.77
C HIS A 720 32.71 -5.25 4.80
N THR A 721 32.56 -4.67 6.00
CA THR A 721 32.20 -3.27 6.19
C THR A 721 32.83 -2.68 7.43
N ASP A 722 33.30 -1.44 7.30
CA ASP A 722 33.74 -0.62 8.42
C ASP A 722 32.56 0.16 8.98
N VAL A 723 32.45 0.22 10.31
CA VAL A 723 31.38 0.94 11.02
C VAL A 723 31.95 2.17 11.69
N TYR A 724 31.47 3.33 11.28
CA TYR A 724 31.84 4.62 11.84
C TYR A 724 30.77 5.16 12.78
N ILE A 725 31.17 5.60 13.95
CA ILE A 725 30.33 6.24 14.95
C ILE A 725 30.94 7.61 15.29
N LYS A 726 30.16 8.69 15.19
CA LYS A 726 30.63 10.06 15.40
C LYS A 726 31.88 10.38 14.57
N GLY A 727 31.92 9.86 13.34
CA GLY A 727 33.03 10.04 12.39
C GLY A 727 34.30 9.26 12.69
N LYS A 728 34.29 8.37 13.70
CA LYS A 728 35.45 7.50 14.02
C LYS A 728 35.15 6.06 13.62
N LEU A 729 36.15 5.36 13.06
CA LEU A 729 36.10 3.92 12.84
C LEU A 729 36.09 3.21 14.20
N ILE A 730 35.01 2.47 14.49
CA ILE A 730 34.84 1.74 15.74
C ILE A 730 34.93 0.22 15.54
N TYR A 731 34.36 -0.28 14.44
CA TYR A 731 34.36 -1.72 14.13
C TYR A 731 34.71 -1.98 12.67
N GLU A 732 35.44 -3.07 12.45
CA GLU A 732 35.61 -3.74 11.15
C GLU A 732 34.83 -5.05 11.26
N VAL A 733 33.85 -5.28 10.36
CA VAL A 733 32.89 -6.39 10.51
C VAL A 733 32.80 -7.20 9.22
N ASP A 734 33.03 -8.51 9.33
CA ASP A 734 32.68 -9.46 8.28
C ASP A 734 31.27 -9.99 8.54
N LEU A 735 30.38 -9.84 7.58
CA LEU A 735 28.98 -10.27 7.65
C LEU A 735 28.73 -11.42 6.68
N GLU A 736 28.03 -12.43 7.14
CA GLU A 736 27.48 -13.49 6.30
C GLU A 736 26.35 -12.97 5.40
N PRO A 737 25.96 -13.72 4.36
CA PRO A 737 24.81 -13.33 3.53
C PRO A 737 23.57 -13.05 4.38
N ARG A 738 22.97 -11.89 4.20
CA ARG A 738 21.71 -11.48 4.88
C ARG A 738 21.82 -11.38 6.40
N GLU A 739 23.00 -11.33 6.98
CA GLU A 739 23.18 -11.27 8.44
C GLU A 739 22.73 -9.93 9.01
N LEU A 740 22.06 -9.99 10.17
CA LEU A 740 21.90 -8.88 11.12
C LEU A 740 22.83 -9.10 12.29
N ARG A 741 23.77 -8.18 12.47
CA ARG A 741 24.71 -8.22 13.61
C ARG A 741 24.46 -7.08 14.57
N TRP A 742 24.39 -7.40 15.86
CA TRP A 742 24.29 -6.44 16.94
C TRP A 742 25.67 -6.16 17.54
N LEU A 743 25.98 -4.88 17.69
CA LEU A 743 27.21 -4.36 18.31
C LEU A 743 26.84 -3.43 19.46
N ASP A 744 27.78 -3.18 20.36
CA ASP A 744 27.63 -2.22 21.43
C ASP A 744 28.11 -0.84 20.99
N ASP A 745 27.38 0.24 21.34
CA ASP A 745 27.89 1.60 21.19
C ASP A 745 28.88 1.87 22.30
N VAL A 746 30.16 1.83 21.96
CA VAL A 746 31.24 2.06 22.91
C VAL A 746 31.46 3.57 23.00
N GLU A 747 30.84 4.22 23.98
CA GLU A 747 31.23 5.59 24.34
C GLU A 747 32.65 5.59 24.92
N GLU A 748 33.61 6.24 24.24
CA GLU A 748 34.81 6.76 24.89
C GLU A 748 34.56 8.16 25.48
#